data_0a0443aafa6cb1e7a033eed0e076aa4a
#
_entry.id   0a0443aafa6cb1e7a033eed0e076aa4a
#
_cell.length_a   1.000
_cell.length_b   1.000
_cell.length_c   1.000
_cell.angle_alpha   90.00
_cell.angle_beta   90.00
_cell.angle_gamma   90.00
#
_symmetry.space_group_name_H-M   'P 1'
#
loop_
_entity.id
_entity.type
_entity.pdbx_description
1 polymer ?
#
loop_
_entity_poly.entity_id
_entity_poly.type
_entity_poly.pdbx_seq_one_letter_code
_entity_poly.pdbx_strand_id
1 'polypeptide(L)'
;MKELPKVYDPGTVEKRIYDMWQSQGCFKGVVDPDKKPFSIVMPPPNVTGQLHMGHALDSTLQDILTRYKRMQGYAALWLPGTDHAGIATQIKVEEELRTKEGVTRYDLGREKFLDRVWDWKNKYGDRIVEQQKVLGASCDWDRSAFTMDEQRAKSVRETFCELYEKGLIYKGSRIINWCPKCRTALSDAEVEYKDVPGSFWHIRYPIEGSDEEFIIATTRPETMLGDSGVAVHPDDERYKHLVGKNAILPLVGRKLPIVADDYVELGFGTGAVKMTPCHDPNDYEVGLRHNLEQILCIDEDAKIINGGKYNGMDRYEARKAIVADLQEQGYLVKVEPYNHNVGCCYRCGTVVEPLTSPQWFVKMQPLAKAAIDVVKDGRIKFVPERFTKIYMNWMENVHDWCISRQLWWGHRIPAWYCDDCGKITVSRTDPCECEHCHSKNIHQEEDVLDTWFSSALWPFSTLGWPDKTPELDYWYPTSVMVTGYDIIFFWVARMIFSGMEQMKEEPFKTVFIHGLVRDSQGRKMSKSLGNGIDPLEMAEKYGADALRFNLITGNSPGNDMRFYVEKCEAMRNFCNKIWNASRFVMMNLTVEDNRLPEKLETEDKWILSKLDRVIKEVCDNMDSFELGVAAGKIYDFIWDDYCDWYIELTKPRLNGDDEAAKEGAQRVLLYVLVEILKLLHPFMPFITEEIWQALPHEGNALMMQSYPEYDAQLNFPEDEANFGMVMDAIKAVRARRAEMNVPPSRKSHLIIVTDKAKAFTDGEKFICKLAYASAVEVRAELPEAVDGMVSVITDNARMFMPMAELVDLEKERARMEKELANARKQLDGQTAKLANENFVSRAPEKVVNAEREKKAKLEALIENLEDSLKNLG
;
A
#
# COMPACT_ATOMS: atom_id res chain seq x y z
N MET A 1 19.57 12.79 -34.93
CA MET A 1 19.36 11.99 -33.71
C MET A 1 20.49 12.28 -32.74
N LYS A 2 20.17 12.39 -31.46
CA LYS A 2 21.15 12.57 -30.36
C LYS A 2 21.71 11.18 -29.98
N GLU A 3 23.04 11.05 -29.92
CA GLU A 3 23.65 9.78 -29.52
C GLU A 3 23.47 9.57 -28.00
N LEU A 4 22.93 8.40 -27.61
CA LEU A 4 22.78 8.02 -26.20
C LEU A 4 24.14 7.56 -25.63
N PRO A 5 24.49 7.91 -24.39
CA PRO A 5 25.67 7.40 -23.67
C PRO A 5 25.66 5.86 -23.58
N LYS A 6 26.85 5.27 -23.34
CA LYS A 6 26.99 3.80 -23.23
C LYS A 6 26.21 3.21 -22.04
N VAL A 7 26.02 3.96 -20.97
CA VAL A 7 25.37 3.55 -19.75
C VAL A 7 24.31 4.57 -19.40
N TYR A 8 23.15 4.10 -18.95
CA TYR A 8 22.11 4.95 -18.40
C TYR A 8 22.53 5.42 -17.00
N ASP A 9 22.51 6.73 -16.79
CA ASP A 9 22.78 7.35 -15.49
C ASP A 9 21.58 8.21 -15.06
N PRO A 10 20.73 7.68 -14.14
CA PRO A 10 19.54 8.39 -13.65
C PRO A 10 19.87 9.77 -13.06
N GLY A 11 21.00 9.91 -12.35
CA GLY A 11 21.40 11.15 -11.71
C GLY A 11 21.62 12.32 -12.67
N THR A 12 21.96 12.03 -13.93
CA THR A 12 22.11 13.06 -14.97
C THR A 12 20.81 13.36 -15.74
N VAL A 13 19.83 12.46 -15.65
CA VAL A 13 18.61 12.50 -16.47
C VAL A 13 17.41 13.03 -15.69
N GLU A 14 17.15 12.47 -14.49
CA GLU A 14 15.87 12.60 -13.80
C GLU A 14 15.51 14.06 -13.49
N LYS A 15 16.42 14.80 -12.85
CA LYS A 15 16.16 16.21 -12.54
C LYS A 15 15.91 17.05 -13.81
N ARG A 16 16.72 16.87 -14.85
CA ARG A 16 16.60 17.63 -16.10
C ARG A 16 15.27 17.36 -16.82
N ILE A 17 14.84 16.11 -16.85
CA ILE A 17 13.56 15.71 -17.46
C ILE A 17 12.41 16.27 -16.64
N TYR A 18 12.47 16.20 -15.31
CA TYR A 18 11.44 16.75 -14.43
C TYR A 18 11.28 18.26 -14.60
N ASP A 19 12.39 19.00 -14.62
CA ASP A 19 12.40 20.45 -14.84
C ASP A 19 11.84 20.81 -16.24
N MET A 20 12.12 19.99 -17.26
CA MET A 20 11.55 20.13 -18.60
C MET A 20 10.02 19.98 -18.56
N TRP A 21 9.46 18.95 -18.00
CA TRP A 21 8.01 18.74 -17.89
C TRP A 21 7.32 19.90 -17.15
N GLN A 22 7.92 20.34 -16.04
CA GLN A 22 7.39 21.43 -15.23
C GLN A 22 7.40 22.74 -16.00
N SER A 23 8.50 23.08 -16.68
CA SER A 23 8.62 24.30 -17.48
C SER A 23 7.68 24.35 -18.68
N GLN A 24 7.35 23.19 -19.27
CA GLN A 24 6.40 23.06 -20.37
C GLN A 24 4.92 23.00 -19.89
N GLY A 25 4.67 22.99 -18.57
CA GLY A 25 3.34 22.91 -18.00
C GLY A 25 2.63 21.57 -18.20
N CYS A 26 3.37 20.47 -18.40
CA CYS A 26 2.80 19.15 -18.68
C CYS A 26 1.91 18.61 -17.54
N PHE A 27 2.06 19.14 -16.32
CA PHE A 27 1.30 18.69 -15.16
C PHE A 27 0.03 19.47 -14.90
N LYS A 28 -0.21 20.60 -15.60
CA LYS A 28 -1.32 21.50 -15.34
C LYS A 28 -2.66 20.87 -15.69
N GLY A 29 -3.56 20.88 -14.73
CA GLY A 29 -4.97 20.60 -14.97
C GLY A 29 -5.65 21.82 -15.60
N VAL A 30 -6.22 21.65 -16.79
CA VAL A 30 -6.95 22.70 -17.49
C VAL A 30 -8.39 22.27 -17.68
N VAL A 31 -9.34 23.12 -17.29
CA VAL A 31 -10.76 22.91 -17.58
C VAL A 31 -10.96 22.99 -19.11
N ASP A 32 -11.37 21.88 -19.71
CA ASP A 32 -11.56 21.75 -21.15
C ASP A 32 -12.88 21.00 -21.40
N PRO A 33 -13.95 21.72 -21.78
CA PRO A 33 -15.28 21.12 -21.99
C PRO A 33 -15.32 20.01 -23.07
N ASP A 34 -14.35 20.02 -23.99
CA ASP A 34 -14.26 19.02 -25.07
C ASP A 34 -13.59 17.72 -24.63
N LYS A 35 -13.00 17.68 -23.42
CA LYS A 35 -12.33 16.52 -22.85
C LYS A 35 -13.10 15.97 -21.66
N LYS A 36 -12.98 14.66 -21.46
CA LYS A 36 -13.47 14.01 -20.24
C LYS A 36 -12.58 14.37 -19.05
N PRO A 37 -13.15 14.78 -17.90
CA PRO A 37 -12.37 15.03 -16.68
C PRO A 37 -11.85 13.71 -16.08
N PHE A 38 -10.62 13.76 -15.59
CA PHE A 38 -10.07 12.76 -14.69
C PHE A 38 -9.33 13.47 -13.56
N SER A 39 -9.69 13.20 -12.32
CA SER A 39 -9.10 13.88 -11.17
C SER A 39 -8.78 12.90 -10.03
N ILE A 40 -7.64 13.14 -9.41
CA ILE A 40 -7.22 12.52 -8.16
C ILE A 40 -6.84 13.65 -7.20
N VAL A 41 -7.33 13.60 -5.97
CA VAL A 41 -6.81 14.42 -4.87
C VAL A 41 -5.86 13.55 -4.04
N MET A 42 -4.62 13.99 -3.91
CA MET A 42 -3.59 13.24 -3.19
C MET A 42 -3.97 13.11 -1.72
N PRO A 43 -3.86 11.93 -1.09
CA PRO A 43 -3.83 11.83 0.37
C PRO A 43 -2.75 12.76 0.91
N PRO A 44 -3.11 13.87 1.61
CA PRO A 44 -2.14 14.87 1.97
C PRO A 44 -1.19 14.33 3.05
N PRO A 45 0.12 14.18 2.76
CA PRO A 45 1.05 13.69 3.76
C PRO A 45 1.12 14.60 4.97
N ASN A 46 1.20 14.00 6.16
CA ASN A 46 1.35 14.70 7.42
C ASN A 46 2.70 15.41 7.51
N VAL A 47 2.72 16.69 7.90
CA VAL A 47 3.97 17.47 8.07
C VAL A 47 4.76 17.07 9.32
N THR A 48 4.78 15.80 9.67
CA THR A 48 5.45 15.22 10.86
C THR A 48 6.90 14.79 10.61
N GLY A 49 7.34 14.81 9.35
CA GLY A 49 8.68 14.40 8.94
C GLY A 49 8.75 14.06 7.47
N GLN A 50 9.83 13.37 7.06
CA GLN A 50 10.01 12.96 5.67
C GLN A 50 9.14 11.75 5.31
N LEU A 51 8.87 11.62 4.01
CA LEU A 51 8.12 10.49 3.42
C LEU A 51 8.85 9.16 3.68
N HIS A 52 8.07 8.09 3.72
CA HIS A 52 8.55 6.72 3.83
C HIS A 52 8.06 5.90 2.63
N MET A 53 8.47 4.62 2.55
CA MET A 53 8.20 3.75 1.41
C MET A 53 6.70 3.57 1.11
N GLY A 54 5.83 3.62 2.13
CA GLY A 54 4.37 3.60 1.93
C GLY A 54 3.85 4.79 1.13
N HIS A 55 4.37 6.00 1.40
CA HIS A 55 4.03 7.18 0.60
C HIS A 55 4.57 7.08 -0.84
N ALA A 56 5.75 6.47 -1.02
CA ALA A 56 6.30 6.25 -2.37
C ALA A 56 5.40 5.30 -3.18
N LEU A 57 4.86 4.25 -2.57
CA LEU A 57 3.88 3.36 -3.21
C LEU A 57 2.61 4.13 -3.58
N ASP A 58 1.98 4.80 -2.60
CA ASP A 58 0.75 5.56 -2.78
C ASP A 58 0.87 6.62 -3.90
N SER A 59 1.93 7.42 -3.86
CA SER A 59 2.22 8.42 -4.90
C SER A 59 2.46 7.79 -6.27
N THR A 60 3.17 6.65 -6.34
CA THR A 60 3.44 5.96 -7.60
C THR A 60 2.17 5.43 -8.25
N LEU A 61 1.24 4.85 -7.47
CA LEU A 61 -0.05 4.37 -7.97
C LEU A 61 -0.88 5.50 -8.58
N GLN A 62 -0.94 6.64 -7.90
CA GLN A 62 -1.67 7.83 -8.36
C GLN A 62 -1.05 8.41 -9.64
N ASP A 63 0.28 8.51 -9.68
CA ASP A 63 1.00 9.04 -10.85
C ASP A 63 0.80 8.17 -12.09
N ILE A 64 0.86 6.86 -11.93
CA ILE A 64 0.60 5.91 -13.03
C ILE A 64 -0.79 6.13 -13.63
N LEU A 65 -1.83 6.18 -12.79
CA LEU A 65 -3.21 6.41 -13.24
C LEU A 65 -3.36 7.79 -13.91
N THR A 66 -2.74 8.82 -13.35
CA THR A 66 -2.82 10.18 -13.89
C THR A 66 -2.12 10.28 -15.24
N ARG A 67 -0.90 9.72 -15.40
CA ARG A 67 -0.17 9.71 -16.67
C ARG A 67 -0.92 8.90 -17.72
N TYR A 68 -1.42 7.73 -17.36
CA TYR A 68 -2.22 6.89 -18.25
C TYR A 68 -3.45 7.64 -18.78
N LYS A 69 -4.25 8.25 -17.91
CA LYS A 69 -5.45 8.99 -18.32
C LYS A 69 -5.10 10.27 -19.11
N ARG A 70 -4.01 10.96 -18.77
CA ARG A 70 -3.51 12.09 -19.54
C ARG A 70 -3.16 11.67 -20.97
N MET A 71 -2.44 10.57 -21.12
CA MET A 71 -2.10 10.01 -22.43
C MET A 71 -3.31 9.46 -23.21
N GLN A 72 -4.40 9.10 -22.52
CA GLN A 72 -5.69 8.79 -23.15
C GLN A 72 -6.50 10.04 -23.55
N GLY A 73 -5.95 11.25 -23.43
CA GLY A 73 -6.59 12.48 -23.82
C GLY A 73 -7.57 13.08 -22.81
N TYR A 74 -7.65 12.57 -21.59
CA TYR A 74 -8.45 13.19 -20.53
C TYR A 74 -7.86 14.53 -20.09
N ALA A 75 -8.73 15.45 -19.62
CA ALA A 75 -8.31 16.60 -18.82
C ALA A 75 -7.94 16.10 -17.42
N ALA A 76 -6.68 15.70 -17.25
CA ALA A 76 -6.22 15.05 -16.03
C ALA A 76 -5.70 16.09 -15.01
N LEU A 77 -6.24 16.02 -13.78
CA LEU A 77 -5.78 16.80 -12.62
C LEU A 77 -5.33 15.86 -11.51
N TRP A 78 -4.10 15.95 -11.08
CA TRP A 78 -3.63 15.37 -9.83
C TRP A 78 -3.27 16.51 -8.88
N LEU A 79 -4.11 16.70 -7.85
CA LEU A 79 -4.03 17.81 -6.94
C LEU A 79 -3.21 17.43 -5.71
N PRO A 80 -2.04 18.08 -5.47
CA PRO A 80 -1.19 17.79 -4.33
C PRO A 80 -1.55 18.61 -3.10
N GLY A 81 -1.08 18.19 -1.94
CA GLY A 81 -1.17 18.95 -0.71
C GLY A 81 -0.52 18.28 0.48
N THR A 82 -0.62 18.93 1.64
CA THR A 82 -0.12 18.44 2.93
C THR A 82 -1.14 18.65 4.04
N ASP A 83 -1.09 17.76 5.04
CA ASP A 83 -1.96 17.83 6.22
C ASP A 83 -1.23 18.38 7.43
N HIS A 84 -1.91 19.26 8.19
CA HIS A 84 -1.37 19.84 9.42
C HIS A 84 -1.19 18.82 10.54
N ALA A 85 -1.95 17.73 10.53
CA ALA A 85 -1.82 16.58 11.44
C ALA A 85 -1.75 16.99 12.92
N GLY A 86 -2.81 17.61 13.42
CA GLY A 86 -2.90 18.29 14.71
C GLY A 86 -2.09 17.66 15.85
N ILE A 87 -2.53 16.52 16.39
CA ILE A 87 -1.85 15.81 17.50
C ILE A 87 -0.40 15.46 17.14
N ALA A 88 -0.20 14.92 15.95
CA ALA A 88 1.09 14.34 15.57
C ALA A 88 2.17 15.41 15.39
N THR A 89 1.85 16.52 14.73
CA THR A 89 2.77 17.64 14.52
C THR A 89 3.06 18.37 15.82
N GLN A 90 2.03 18.63 16.63
CA GLN A 90 2.22 19.29 17.93
C GLN A 90 3.17 18.50 18.83
N ILE A 91 2.96 17.17 18.98
CA ILE A 91 3.84 16.31 19.79
C ILE A 91 5.29 16.35 19.29
N LYS A 92 5.50 16.39 17.96
CA LYS A 92 6.86 16.45 17.40
C LYS A 92 7.57 17.75 17.74
N VAL A 93 6.86 18.87 17.66
CA VAL A 93 7.42 20.17 18.04
C VAL A 93 7.67 20.25 19.56
N GLU A 94 6.75 19.75 20.39
CA GLU A 94 6.95 19.68 21.83
C GLU A 94 8.15 18.78 22.21
N GLU A 95 8.34 17.65 21.51
CA GLU A 95 9.50 16.77 21.70
C GLU A 95 10.81 17.48 21.34
N GLU A 96 10.81 18.23 20.23
CA GLU A 96 11.97 19.02 19.82
C GLU A 96 12.31 20.11 20.82
N LEU A 97 11.33 20.89 21.28
CA LEU A 97 11.48 21.95 22.29
C LEU A 97 12.04 21.40 23.60
N ARG A 98 11.46 20.30 24.09
CA ARG A 98 11.93 19.65 25.31
C ARG A 98 13.35 19.12 25.19
N THR A 99 13.71 18.53 24.04
CA THR A 99 15.01 17.87 23.85
C THR A 99 16.13 18.87 23.59
N LYS A 100 15.85 19.93 22.81
CA LYS A 100 16.87 20.91 22.39
C LYS A 100 16.96 22.12 23.33
N GLU A 101 15.82 22.57 23.88
CA GLU A 101 15.74 23.82 24.63
C GLU A 101 15.35 23.61 26.11
N GLY A 102 14.84 22.42 26.48
CA GLY A 102 14.40 22.11 27.85
C GLY A 102 13.11 22.83 28.27
N VAL A 103 12.33 23.34 27.31
CA VAL A 103 11.10 24.11 27.53
C VAL A 103 9.88 23.36 27.05
N THR A 104 8.72 23.70 27.63
CA THR A 104 7.38 23.20 27.24
C THR A 104 6.62 24.28 26.45
N ARG A 105 5.52 23.89 25.82
CA ARG A 105 4.60 24.87 25.18
C ARG A 105 4.05 25.90 26.16
N TYR A 106 3.84 25.51 27.41
CA TYR A 106 3.30 26.39 28.46
C TYR A 106 4.29 27.48 28.86
N ASP A 107 5.61 27.19 28.81
CA ASP A 107 6.66 28.17 29.09
C ASP A 107 6.75 29.24 27.98
N LEU A 108 6.44 28.85 26.72
CA LEU A 108 6.43 29.76 25.56
C LEU A 108 5.15 30.60 25.46
N GLY A 109 4.01 30.03 25.85
CA GLY A 109 2.69 30.58 25.54
C GLY A 109 2.23 30.23 24.12
N ARG A 110 0.91 30.36 23.85
CA ARG A 110 0.26 29.88 22.61
C ARG A 110 0.84 30.48 21.34
N GLU A 111 1.00 31.79 21.26
CA GLU A 111 1.47 32.47 20.06
C GLU A 111 2.87 32.01 19.64
N LYS A 112 3.85 32.09 20.56
CA LYS A 112 5.24 31.70 20.25
C LYS A 112 5.37 30.19 19.97
N PHE A 113 4.53 29.38 20.59
CA PHE A 113 4.49 27.95 20.28
C PHE A 113 3.98 27.73 18.86
N LEU A 114 2.90 28.39 18.45
CA LEU A 114 2.37 28.29 17.09
C LEU A 114 3.38 28.76 16.04
N ASP A 115 4.15 29.83 16.29
CA ASP A 115 5.24 30.25 15.39
C ASP A 115 6.24 29.09 15.16
N ARG A 116 6.61 28.37 16.22
CA ARG A 116 7.50 27.18 16.08
C ARG A 116 6.88 26.07 15.26
N VAL A 117 5.56 25.87 15.40
CA VAL A 117 4.85 24.85 14.61
C VAL A 117 4.78 25.26 13.13
N TRP A 118 4.56 26.55 12.83
CA TRP A 118 4.59 27.05 11.46
C TRP A 118 5.98 26.92 10.82
N ASP A 119 7.05 27.23 11.54
CA ASP A 119 8.42 27.00 11.07
C ASP A 119 8.69 25.51 10.76
N TRP A 120 8.23 24.62 11.65
CA TRP A 120 8.29 23.17 11.45
C TRP A 120 7.52 22.76 10.18
N LYS A 121 6.28 23.23 10.02
CA LYS A 121 5.44 22.96 8.83
C LYS A 121 6.13 23.41 7.54
N ASN A 122 6.68 24.60 7.50
CA ASN A 122 7.35 25.11 6.30
C ASN A 122 8.54 24.21 5.96
N LYS A 123 9.42 23.93 6.91
CA LYS A 123 10.58 23.07 6.72
C LYS A 123 10.25 21.67 6.17
N TYR A 124 9.27 20.99 6.77
CA TYR A 124 8.93 19.62 6.39
C TYR A 124 7.95 19.55 5.23
N GLY A 125 7.08 20.54 5.06
CA GLY A 125 6.20 20.65 3.90
C GLY A 125 6.99 20.78 2.60
N ASP A 126 7.97 21.69 2.55
CA ASP A 126 8.86 21.86 1.39
C ASP A 126 9.66 20.58 1.11
N ARG A 127 10.16 19.92 2.17
CA ARG A 127 10.89 18.65 2.03
C ARG A 127 10.02 17.54 1.42
N ILE A 128 8.76 17.44 1.81
CA ILE A 128 7.79 16.47 1.26
C ILE A 128 7.59 16.70 -0.24
N VAL A 129 7.39 17.96 -0.65
CA VAL A 129 7.23 18.33 -2.06
C VAL A 129 8.45 17.95 -2.89
N GLU A 130 9.66 18.25 -2.39
CA GLU A 130 10.89 17.86 -3.08
C GLU A 130 11.05 16.34 -3.19
N GLN A 131 10.69 15.60 -2.15
CA GLN A 131 10.71 14.13 -2.19
C GLN A 131 9.76 13.57 -3.26
N GLN A 132 8.56 14.12 -3.39
CA GLN A 132 7.60 13.72 -4.41
C GLN A 132 8.09 14.03 -5.83
N LYS A 133 8.72 15.19 -6.03
CA LYS A 133 9.33 15.56 -7.32
C LYS A 133 10.46 14.61 -7.73
N VAL A 134 11.31 14.22 -6.79
CA VAL A 134 12.38 13.22 -7.05
C VAL A 134 11.78 11.88 -7.47
N LEU A 135 10.64 11.47 -6.91
CA LEU A 135 9.93 10.26 -7.29
C LEU A 135 9.17 10.39 -8.63
N GLY A 136 9.18 11.57 -9.26
CA GLY A 136 8.56 11.80 -10.55
C GLY A 136 7.07 12.11 -10.52
N ALA A 137 6.53 12.54 -9.38
CA ALA A 137 5.11 12.85 -9.25
C ALA A 137 4.67 13.97 -10.21
N SER A 138 3.69 13.69 -11.08
CA SER A 138 3.18 14.62 -12.10
C SER A 138 1.98 15.44 -11.61
N CYS A 139 2.11 15.99 -10.39
CA CYS A 139 1.10 16.83 -9.74
C CYS A 139 1.04 18.23 -10.36
N ASP A 140 -0.13 18.84 -10.33
CA ASP A 140 -0.29 20.28 -10.57
C ASP A 140 0.16 21.07 -9.33
N TRP A 141 1.46 21.38 -9.25
CA TRP A 141 2.09 22.05 -8.10
C TRP A 141 1.59 23.49 -7.90
N ASP A 142 1.06 24.14 -8.94
CA ASP A 142 0.49 25.48 -8.84
C ASP A 142 -0.79 25.48 -7.98
N ARG A 143 -1.43 24.30 -7.81
CA ARG A 143 -2.63 24.06 -6.99
C ARG A 143 -2.32 23.39 -5.66
N SER A 144 -1.06 23.36 -5.22
CA SER A 144 -0.69 22.75 -3.95
C SER A 144 -1.47 23.36 -2.79
N ALA A 145 -2.13 22.53 -1.99
CA ALA A 145 -3.01 22.92 -0.89
C ALA A 145 -2.44 22.48 0.47
N PHE A 146 -2.81 23.19 1.52
CA PHE A 146 -2.52 22.82 2.90
C PHE A 146 -3.82 22.84 3.70
N THR A 147 -4.07 21.83 4.51
CA THR A 147 -5.36 21.70 5.25
C THR A 147 -5.70 22.87 6.17
N MET A 148 -4.72 23.74 6.52
CA MET A 148 -4.93 24.96 7.32
C MET A 148 -4.66 26.25 6.54
N ASP A 149 -4.59 26.24 5.22
CA ASP A 149 -4.54 27.49 4.45
C ASP A 149 -5.89 28.24 4.48
N GLU A 150 -5.90 29.46 3.99
CA GLU A 150 -7.05 30.37 4.08
C GLU A 150 -8.33 29.77 3.46
N GLN A 151 -8.23 29.17 2.26
CA GLN A 151 -9.38 28.59 1.58
C GLN A 151 -9.92 27.37 2.32
N ARG A 152 -9.04 26.47 2.82
CA ARG A 152 -9.46 25.29 3.60
C ARG A 152 -9.99 25.70 4.97
N ALA A 153 -9.44 26.73 5.59
CA ALA A 153 -9.98 27.30 6.83
C ALA A 153 -11.41 27.87 6.65
N LYS A 154 -11.67 28.53 5.51
CA LYS A 154 -13.01 28.98 5.13
C LYS A 154 -13.99 27.81 5.00
N SER A 155 -13.57 26.74 4.31
CA SER A 155 -14.38 25.52 4.14
C SER A 155 -14.71 24.86 5.48
N VAL A 156 -13.74 24.78 6.39
CA VAL A 156 -13.92 24.22 7.73
C VAL A 156 -14.93 25.02 8.54
N ARG A 157 -14.81 26.34 8.53
CA ARG A 157 -15.76 27.23 9.22
C ARG A 157 -17.17 27.10 8.65
N GLU A 158 -17.33 27.10 7.34
CA GLU A 158 -18.61 26.91 6.68
C GLU A 158 -19.27 25.61 7.11
N THR A 159 -18.54 24.49 7.00
CA THR A 159 -19.03 23.16 7.39
C THR A 159 -19.46 23.11 8.86
N PHE A 160 -18.65 23.68 9.77
CA PHE A 160 -18.97 23.68 11.20
C PHE A 160 -20.25 24.46 11.48
N CYS A 161 -20.37 25.67 10.93
CA CYS A 161 -21.56 26.55 11.13
C CYS A 161 -22.82 25.90 10.55
N GLU A 162 -22.75 25.37 9.34
CA GLU A 162 -23.89 24.71 8.69
C GLU A 162 -24.38 23.48 9.46
N LEU A 163 -23.45 22.62 9.92
CA LEU A 163 -23.80 21.44 10.72
C LEU A 163 -24.37 21.85 12.10
N TYR A 164 -23.85 22.91 12.69
CA TYR A 164 -24.39 23.45 13.95
C TYR A 164 -25.81 24.03 13.77
N GLU A 165 -26.03 24.80 12.73
CA GLU A 165 -27.36 25.34 12.38
C GLU A 165 -28.40 24.24 12.14
N LYS A 166 -27.97 23.11 11.54
CA LYS A 166 -28.79 21.89 11.36
C LYS A 166 -28.98 21.07 12.66
N GLY A 167 -28.35 21.46 13.76
CA GLY A 167 -28.36 20.70 15.02
C GLY A 167 -27.62 19.35 14.96
N LEU A 168 -26.73 19.19 13.97
CA LEU A 168 -25.87 18.00 13.82
C LEU A 168 -24.58 18.13 14.62
N ILE A 169 -24.09 19.34 14.87
CA ILE A 169 -23.02 19.61 15.84
C ILE A 169 -23.64 20.09 17.15
N TYR A 170 -23.16 19.57 18.25
CA TYR A 170 -23.59 19.96 19.60
C TYR A 170 -22.44 19.87 20.60
N LYS A 171 -22.53 20.64 21.70
CA LYS A 171 -21.66 20.51 22.86
C LYS A 171 -22.39 19.72 23.94
N GLY A 172 -21.75 18.68 24.49
CA GLY A 172 -22.36 17.85 25.53
C GLY A 172 -21.34 17.10 26.35
N SER A 173 -21.72 16.76 27.60
CA SER A 173 -20.93 15.87 28.45
C SER A 173 -21.22 14.42 28.07
N ARG A 174 -20.22 13.72 27.61
CA ARG A 174 -20.28 12.29 27.26
C ARG A 174 -18.99 11.61 27.69
N ILE A 175 -19.03 10.27 27.78
CA ILE A 175 -17.82 9.51 27.96
C ILE A 175 -16.98 9.54 26.69
N ILE A 176 -15.70 9.82 26.83
CA ILE A 176 -14.71 9.90 25.75
C ILE A 176 -13.47 9.10 26.10
N ASN A 177 -12.68 8.78 25.10
CA ASN A 177 -11.33 8.24 25.27
C ASN A 177 -10.35 9.39 25.47
N TRP A 178 -9.77 9.50 26.66
CA TRP A 178 -8.79 10.53 26.96
C TRP A 178 -7.37 9.98 26.99
N CYS A 179 -6.43 10.66 26.33
CA CYS A 179 -5.01 10.31 26.45
C CYS A 179 -4.31 11.20 27.48
N PRO A 180 -3.92 10.69 28.67
CA PRO A 180 -3.31 11.51 29.71
C PRO A 180 -1.92 12.02 29.33
N LYS A 181 -1.20 11.36 28.42
CA LYS A 181 0.11 11.79 27.94
C LYS A 181 0.01 12.89 26.88
N CYS A 182 -0.91 12.74 25.91
CA CYS A 182 -1.15 13.76 24.89
C CYS A 182 -2.04 14.90 25.42
N ARG A 183 -2.73 14.68 26.55
CA ARG A 183 -3.67 15.61 27.19
C ARG A 183 -4.75 16.10 26.24
N THR A 184 -5.40 15.15 25.58
CA THR A 184 -6.47 15.43 24.62
C THR A 184 -7.44 14.27 24.50
N ALA A 185 -8.69 14.59 24.13
CA ALA A 185 -9.69 13.64 23.72
C ALA A 185 -9.27 12.93 22.41
N LEU A 186 -9.70 11.69 22.26
CA LEU A 186 -9.51 10.85 21.07
C LEU A 186 -10.88 10.37 20.58
N SER A 187 -11.01 10.22 19.27
CA SER A 187 -12.15 9.50 18.68
C SER A 187 -11.93 7.98 18.78
N ASP A 188 -12.99 7.19 18.62
CA ASP A 188 -12.90 5.71 18.70
C ASP A 188 -11.88 5.12 17.71
N ALA A 189 -11.79 5.69 16.51
CA ALA A 189 -10.83 5.29 15.50
C ALA A 189 -9.36 5.52 15.92
N GLU A 190 -9.10 6.43 16.87
CA GLU A 190 -7.76 6.77 17.36
C GLU A 190 -7.28 5.90 18.54
N VAL A 191 -8.06 4.88 18.90
CA VAL A 191 -7.73 3.93 19.97
C VAL A 191 -7.36 2.57 19.38
N GLU A 192 -6.13 2.14 19.63
CA GLU A 192 -5.65 0.80 19.28
C GLU A 192 -5.76 -0.14 20.46
N TYR A 193 -6.36 -1.30 20.26
CA TYR A 193 -6.52 -2.28 21.31
C TYR A 193 -5.36 -3.29 21.34
N LYS A 194 -4.84 -3.57 22.56
CA LYS A 194 -3.74 -4.50 22.78
C LYS A 194 -4.07 -5.49 23.88
N ASP A 195 -3.81 -6.76 23.64
CA ASP A 195 -3.91 -7.78 24.67
C ASP A 195 -2.75 -7.63 25.68
N VAL A 196 -3.10 -7.41 26.94
CA VAL A 196 -2.12 -7.27 28.02
C VAL A 196 -2.43 -8.24 29.16
N PRO A 197 -1.40 -8.77 29.81
CA PRO A 197 -1.61 -9.55 31.02
C PRO A 197 -2.09 -8.63 32.14
N GLY A 198 -3.13 -9.03 32.81
CA GLY A 198 -3.73 -8.34 33.94
C GLY A 198 -4.26 -9.29 34.99
N SER A 199 -5.22 -8.86 35.76
CA SER A 199 -5.87 -9.68 36.77
C SER A 199 -7.34 -9.32 36.89
N PHE A 200 -8.13 -10.29 37.33
CA PHE A 200 -9.43 -10.03 37.97
C PHE A 200 -9.28 -10.01 39.49
N TRP A 201 -9.71 -8.89 40.07
CA TRP A 201 -9.82 -8.73 41.51
C TRP A 201 -11.28 -8.98 41.93
N HIS A 202 -11.52 -9.97 42.75
CA HIS A 202 -12.84 -10.33 43.27
C HIS A 202 -13.03 -9.67 44.64
N ILE A 203 -13.99 -8.74 44.72
CA ILE A 203 -14.17 -7.84 45.87
C ILE A 203 -15.58 -8.04 46.43
N ARG A 204 -15.69 -8.10 47.74
CA ARG A 204 -16.97 -8.19 48.50
C ARG A 204 -17.63 -6.82 48.58
N TYR A 205 -18.90 -6.74 48.18
CA TYR A 205 -19.74 -5.56 48.34
C TYR A 205 -20.89 -5.96 49.25
N PRO A 206 -20.88 -5.58 50.54
CA PRO A 206 -21.95 -5.90 51.49
C PRO A 206 -23.28 -5.26 51.09
N ILE A 207 -24.39 -5.91 51.41
CA ILE A 207 -25.73 -5.39 51.19
C ILE A 207 -26.21 -4.65 52.45
N GLU A 208 -26.75 -3.46 52.29
CA GLU A 208 -27.25 -2.63 53.39
C GLU A 208 -28.35 -3.35 54.18
N GLY A 209 -28.13 -3.54 55.51
CA GLY A 209 -29.10 -4.16 56.39
C GLY A 209 -29.32 -5.67 56.21
N SER A 210 -28.37 -6.36 55.56
CA SER A 210 -28.39 -7.81 55.33
C SER A 210 -27.01 -8.42 55.57
N ASP A 211 -26.96 -9.72 55.83
CA ASP A 211 -25.71 -10.50 55.92
C ASP A 211 -25.28 -10.97 54.50
N GLU A 212 -26.03 -10.60 53.47
CA GLU A 212 -25.72 -10.94 52.07
C GLU A 212 -24.64 -9.99 51.50
N GLU A 213 -23.94 -10.48 50.47
CA GLU A 213 -22.90 -9.72 49.76
C GLU A 213 -22.89 -10.05 48.28
N PHE A 214 -22.45 -9.09 47.45
CA PHE A 214 -22.01 -9.39 46.06
C PHE A 214 -20.52 -9.71 46.04
N ILE A 215 -20.12 -10.59 45.17
CA ILE A 215 -18.72 -10.69 44.75
C ILE A 215 -18.61 -10.02 43.36
N ILE A 216 -17.94 -8.88 43.32
CA ILE A 216 -17.71 -8.12 42.09
C ILE A 216 -16.30 -8.45 41.59
N ALA A 217 -16.20 -8.86 40.30
CA ALA A 217 -14.92 -9.08 39.63
C ALA A 217 -14.61 -7.88 38.72
N THR A 218 -13.45 -7.25 38.92
CA THR A 218 -13.04 -6.11 38.11
C THR A 218 -11.58 -6.22 37.68
N THR A 219 -11.27 -5.69 36.49
CA THR A 219 -9.89 -5.50 36.01
C THR A 219 -9.30 -4.15 36.39
N ARG A 220 -10.14 -3.24 36.93
CA ARG A 220 -9.79 -1.86 37.27
C ARG A 220 -10.25 -1.48 38.69
N PRO A 221 -9.63 -2.03 39.74
CA PRO A 221 -10.04 -1.72 41.13
C PRO A 221 -9.93 -0.24 41.48
N GLU A 222 -9.07 0.54 40.83
CA GLU A 222 -8.94 1.98 41.05
C GLU A 222 -10.21 2.77 40.69
N THR A 223 -11.01 2.29 39.73
CA THR A 223 -12.24 2.99 39.33
C THR A 223 -13.40 2.75 40.30
N MET A 224 -13.27 1.81 41.26
CA MET A 224 -14.32 1.56 42.25
C MET A 224 -14.66 2.82 43.08
N LEU A 225 -13.70 3.74 43.23
CA LEU A 225 -13.94 5.02 43.95
C LEU A 225 -15.05 5.85 43.30
N GLY A 226 -15.32 5.63 41.99
CA GLY A 226 -16.40 6.27 41.22
C GLY A 226 -17.65 5.40 41.04
N ASP A 227 -17.74 4.24 41.73
CA ASP A 227 -18.94 3.40 41.62
C ASP A 227 -20.17 4.13 42.18
N SER A 228 -21.25 4.09 41.37
CA SER A 228 -22.54 4.72 41.72
C SER A 228 -23.74 3.76 41.69
N GLY A 229 -23.52 2.48 41.34
CA GLY A 229 -24.53 1.42 41.36
C GLY A 229 -23.94 0.03 41.20
N VAL A 230 -24.80 -0.97 41.38
CA VAL A 230 -24.51 -2.37 41.02
C VAL A 230 -25.65 -2.85 40.11
N ALA A 231 -25.31 -3.41 38.97
CA ALA A 231 -26.28 -3.99 38.03
C ALA A 231 -26.29 -5.53 38.13
N VAL A 232 -27.48 -6.10 37.97
CA VAL A 232 -27.73 -7.55 37.90
C VAL A 232 -28.69 -7.83 36.75
N HIS A 233 -28.70 -9.03 36.21
CA HIS A 233 -29.68 -9.39 35.17
C HIS A 233 -31.08 -9.49 35.78
N PRO A 234 -32.17 -8.98 35.12
CA PRO A 234 -33.52 -9.01 35.65
C PRO A 234 -34.05 -10.42 35.96
N ASP A 235 -33.57 -11.42 35.24
CA ASP A 235 -33.98 -12.83 35.37
C ASP A 235 -33.01 -13.66 36.23
N ASP A 236 -32.00 -13.04 36.89
CA ASP A 236 -31.09 -13.78 37.75
C ASP A 236 -31.74 -14.02 39.13
N GLU A 237 -32.21 -15.24 39.35
CA GLU A 237 -32.88 -15.65 40.59
C GLU A 237 -32.00 -15.50 41.85
N ARG A 238 -30.68 -15.46 41.71
CA ARG A 238 -29.74 -15.24 42.84
C ARG A 238 -29.86 -13.84 43.43
N TYR A 239 -30.14 -12.85 42.57
CA TYR A 239 -30.04 -11.44 42.95
C TYR A 239 -31.35 -10.65 42.78
N LYS A 240 -32.37 -11.22 42.16
CA LYS A 240 -33.65 -10.58 41.86
C LYS A 240 -34.33 -9.93 43.11
N HIS A 241 -34.17 -10.55 44.29
CA HIS A 241 -34.73 -10.08 45.56
C HIS A 241 -33.94 -8.89 46.17
N LEU A 242 -32.76 -8.57 45.59
CA LEU A 242 -31.90 -7.47 46.01
C LEU A 242 -32.14 -6.20 45.21
N VAL A 243 -32.80 -6.30 44.03
CA VAL A 243 -33.10 -5.14 43.20
C VAL A 243 -33.91 -4.11 43.95
N GLY A 244 -33.51 -2.84 43.92
CA GLY A 244 -34.07 -1.72 44.64
C GLY A 244 -33.56 -1.53 46.08
N LYS A 245 -32.69 -2.44 46.56
CA LYS A 245 -31.88 -2.24 47.80
C LYS A 245 -30.56 -1.53 47.49
N ASN A 246 -29.72 -1.33 48.48
CA ASN A 246 -28.39 -0.75 48.31
C ASN A 246 -27.29 -1.76 48.68
N ALA A 247 -26.22 -1.80 47.88
CA ALA A 247 -24.92 -2.32 48.25
C ALA A 247 -24.10 -1.21 48.95
N ILE A 248 -23.09 -1.60 49.69
CA ILE A 248 -22.16 -0.65 50.35
C ILE A 248 -20.80 -0.75 49.65
N LEU A 249 -20.31 0.37 49.13
CA LEU A 249 -18.99 0.44 48.51
C LEU A 249 -17.90 0.24 49.57
N PRO A 250 -17.05 -0.80 49.47
CA PRO A 250 -15.91 -1.00 50.37
C PRO A 250 -14.98 0.21 50.40
N LEU A 251 -14.30 0.42 51.53
CA LEU A 251 -13.35 1.52 51.80
C LEU A 251 -13.96 2.92 51.82
N VAL A 252 -15.10 3.15 51.14
CA VAL A 252 -15.74 4.47 50.96
C VAL A 252 -17.02 4.58 51.81
N GLY A 253 -17.78 3.49 51.94
CA GLY A 253 -19.06 3.47 52.68
C GLY A 253 -20.25 4.07 51.91
N ARG A 254 -20.11 4.41 50.65
CA ARG A 254 -21.20 4.96 49.80
C ARG A 254 -22.24 3.87 49.55
N LYS A 255 -23.51 4.28 49.54
CA LYS A 255 -24.64 3.44 49.19
C LYS A 255 -24.78 3.39 47.68
N LEU A 256 -24.83 2.19 47.12
CA LEU A 256 -24.93 1.91 45.70
C LEU A 256 -26.31 1.27 45.41
N PRO A 257 -27.23 1.92 44.72
CA PRO A 257 -28.49 1.30 44.29
C PRO A 257 -28.22 0.05 43.45
N ILE A 258 -29.00 -0.99 43.72
CA ILE A 258 -28.97 -2.23 42.95
C ILE A 258 -30.05 -2.13 41.87
N VAL A 259 -29.65 -2.18 40.57
CA VAL A 259 -30.51 -2.02 39.41
C VAL A 259 -30.56 -3.32 38.59
N ALA A 260 -31.68 -3.56 37.91
CA ALA A 260 -31.82 -4.68 36.98
C ALA A 260 -31.60 -4.17 35.55
N ASP A 261 -30.67 -4.75 34.79
CA ASP A 261 -30.38 -4.35 33.41
C ASP A 261 -29.95 -5.55 32.57
N ASP A 262 -30.48 -5.65 31.34
CA ASP A 262 -30.19 -6.73 30.37
C ASP A 262 -28.74 -6.71 29.88
N TYR A 263 -27.99 -5.65 30.16
CA TYR A 263 -26.55 -5.57 29.90
C TYR A 263 -25.74 -6.66 30.61
N VAL A 264 -26.21 -7.10 31.79
CA VAL A 264 -25.55 -8.15 32.58
C VAL A 264 -25.88 -9.52 31.97
N GLU A 265 -24.89 -10.23 31.48
CA GLU A 265 -25.08 -11.59 30.92
C GLU A 265 -25.37 -12.63 32.00
N LEU A 266 -26.46 -13.40 31.83
CA LEU A 266 -26.80 -14.54 32.68
C LEU A 266 -25.72 -15.64 32.59
N GLY A 267 -25.17 -16.03 33.74
CA GLY A 267 -24.20 -17.12 33.81
C GLY A 267 -22.75 -16.73 33.49
N PHE A 268 -22.48 -15.46 33.17
CA PHE A 268 -21.14 -14.96 33.02
C PHE A 268 -20.63 -14.36 34.34
N GLY A 269 -19.38 -14.69 34.70
CA GLY A 269 -18.70 -14.13 35.85
C GLY A 269 -19.46 -14.37 37.19
N THR A 270 -19.56 -13.32 37.99
CA THR A 270 -20.27 -13.35 39.30
C THR A 270 -21.78 -13.09 39.15
N GLY A 271 -22.24 -12.57 38.02
CA GLY A 271 -23.63 -12.17 37.78
C GLY A 271 -24.00 -10.80 38.34
N ALA A 272 -23.04 -10.11 38.96
CA ALA A 272 -23.21 -8.75 39.49
C ALA A 272 -22.05 -7.88 38.99
N VAL A 273 -22.37 -6.71 38.42
CA VAL A 273 -21.41 -5.80 37.81
C VAL A 273 -21.48 -4.45 38.50
N LYS A 274 -20.32 -3.92 38.89
CA LYS A 274 -20.22 -2.55 39.42
C LYS A 274 -20.48 -1.55 38.29
N MET A 275 -21.13 -0.46 38.59
CA MET A 275 -21.39 0.61 37.62
C MET A 275 -20.59 1.86 37.96
N THR A 276 -19.69 2.22 37.04
CA THR A 276 -18.84 3.41 37.12
C THR A 276 -19.07 4.29 35.88
N PRO A 277 -20.18 5.01 35.78
CA PRO A 277 -20.61 5.69 34.55
C PRO A 277 -19.59 6.67 33.96
N CYS A 278 -18.70 7.23 34.81
CA CYS A 278 -17.68 8.16 34.30
C CYS A 278 -16.43 7.51 33.70
N HIS A 279 -16.24 6.17 33.85
CA HIS A 279 -14.98 5.52 33.50
C HIS A 279 -15.13 4.22 32.70
N ASP A 280 -16.36 3.89 32.28
CA ASP A 280 -16.65 2.80 31.36
C ASP A 280 -17.82 3.17 30.42
N PRO A 281 -17.69 2.98 29.10
CA PRO A 281 -18.74 3.33 28.12
C PRO A 281 -20.06 2.57 28.33
N ASN A 282 -19.98 1.29 28.70
CA ASN A 282 -21.18 0.48 28.94
C ASN A 282 -21.85 0.90 30.23
N ASP A 283 -21.07 1.12 31.28
CA ASP A 283 -21.57 1.62 32.56
C ASP A 283 -22.21 3.02 32.42
N TYR A 284 -21.70 3.83 31.49
CA TYR A 284 -22.29 5.13 31.16
C TYR A 284 -23.72 4.99 30.65
N GLU A 285 -23.94 4.09 29.66
CA GLU A 285 -25.26 3.84 29.09
C GLU A 285 -26.25 3.24 30.12
N VAL A 286 -25.80 2.30 30.93
CA VAL A 286 -26.59 1.75 32.06
C VAL A 286 -26.90 2.87 33.04
N GLY A 287 -25.90 3.70 33.34
CA GLY A 287 -26.05 4.85 34.25
C GLY A 287 -27.12 5.85 33.78
N LEU A 288 -27.17 6.15 32.48
CA LEU A 288 -28.19 7.00 31.87
C LEU A 288 -29.60 6.37 31.96
N ARG A 289 -29.75 5.07 31.67
CA ARG A 289 -31.05 4.37 31.76
C ARG A 289 -31.61 4.33 33.18
N HIS A 290 -30.75 4.18 34.18
CA HIS A 290 -31.12 4.06 35.58
C HIS A 290 -30.88 5.33 36.39
N ASN A 291 -30.51 6.46 35.74
CA ASN A 291 -30.25 7.74 36.40
C ASN A 291 -29.25 7.62 37.58
N LEU A 292 -28.18 6.84 37.38
CA LEU A 292 -27.11 6.70 38.36
C LEU A 292 -26.24 7.96 38.41
N GLU A 293 -25.69 8.25 39.57
CA GLU A 293 -24.82 9.42 39.78
C GLU A 293 -23.53 9.28 38.93
N GLN A 294 -23.13 10.35 38.27
CA GLN A 294 -21.89 10.41 37.51
C GLN A 294 -20.74 10.93 38.35
N ILE A 295 -19.92 10.03 38.90
CA ILE A 295 -18.82 10.33 39.81
C ILE A 295 -17.49 10.17 39.09
N LEU A 296 -16.84 11.28 38.76
CA LEU A 296 -15.49 11.28 38.22
C LEU A 296 -14.47 10.99 39.32
N CYS A 297 -13.70 9.93 39.21
CA CYS A 297 -12.69 9.54 40.22
C CYS A 297 -11.24 9.54 39.71
N ILE A 298 -11.05 9.74 38.38
CA ILE A 298 -9.75 9.88 37.74
C ILE A 298 -9.80 11.14 36.86
N ASP A 299 -8.79 12.00 36.97
CA ASP A 299 -8.70 13.26 36.24
C ASP A 299 -7.98 13.10 34.88
N GLU A 300 -7.81 14.22 34.20
CA GLU A 300 -7.12 14.30 32.89
C GLU A 300 -5.62 13.95 32.94
N ASP A 301 -4.98 14.04 34.10
CA ASP A 301 -3.60 13.62 34.38
C ASP A 301 -3.48 12.15 34.78
N ALA A 302 -4.60 11.40 34.71
CA ALA A 302 -4.74 10.02 35.20
C ALA A 302 -4.44 9.88 36.70
N LYS A 303 -4.76 10.89 37.50
CA LYS A 303 -4.65 10.90 38.95
C LYS A 303 -6.02 10.74 39.62
N ILE A 304 -6.02 10.11 40.77
CA ILE A 304 -7.24 9.95 41.55
C ILE A 304 -7.72 11.30 42.09
N ILE A 305 -9.01 11.55 41.91
CA ILE A 305 -9.78 12.64 42.51
C ILE A 305 -11.03 12.04 43.19
N ASN A 306 -11.62 12.72 44.14
CA ASN A 306 -12.79 12.25 44.88
C ASN A 306 -12.60 10.89 45.61
N GLY A 307 -11.36 10.46 45.79
CA GLY A 307 -10.97 9.14 46.36
C GLY A 307 -10.41 9.22 47.77
N GLY A 308 -10.65 10.30 48.53
CA GLY A 308 -10.20 10.45 49.91
C GLY A 308 -8.68 10.39 50.06
N LYS A 309 -8.15 9.42 50.81
CA LYS A 309 -6.69 9.27 51.03
C LYS A 309 -5.88 8.94 49.78
N TYR A 310 -6.52 8.52 48.65
CA TYR A 310 -5.86 8.18 47.41
C TYR A 310 -5.75 9.39 46.46
N ASN A 311 -6.32 10.54 46.80
CA ASN A 311 -6.29 11.75 45.96
C ASN A 311 -4.86 12.15 45.58
N GLY A 312 -4.67 12.47 44.29
CA GLY A 312 -3.39 12.88 43.71
C GLY A 312 -2.45 11.72 43.34
N MET A 313 -2.77 10.47 43.73
CA MET A 313 -2.00 9.31 43.31
C MET A 313 -2.22 9.03 41.81
N ASP A 314 -1.16 8.57 41.12
CA ASP A 314 -1.30 7.95 39.77
C ASP A 314 -2.25 6.74 39.87
N ARG A 315 -3.07 6.53 38.82
CA ARG A 315 -4.08 5.45 38.77
C ARG A 315 -3.52 4.07 39.09
N TYR A 316 -2.30 3.76 38.64
CA TYR A 316 -1.69 2.43 38.92
C TYR A 316 -1.09 2.33 40.31
N GLU A 317 -0.61 3.43 40.88
CA GLU A 317 -0.18 3.47 42.27
C GLU A 317 -1.39 3.36 43.22
N ALA A 318 -2.46 4.08 42.87
CA ALA A 318 -3.72 3.98 43.59
C ALA A 318 -4.31 2.57 43.54
N ARG A 319 -4.27 1.90 42.37
CA ARG A 319 -4.68 0.50 42.23
C ARG A 319 -3.98 -0.40 43.24
N LYS A 320 -2.66 -0.28 43.38
CA LYS A 320 -1.88 -1.08 44.34
C LYS A 320 -2.29 -0.78 45.80
N ALA A 321 -2.45 0.50 46.12
CA ALA A 321 -2.85 0.92 47.49
C ALA A 321 -4.27 0.43 47.82
N ILE A 322 -5.21 0.58 46.91
CA ILE A 322 -6.61 0.12 47.09
C ILE A 322 -6.67 -1.39 47.27
N VAL A 323 -5.94 -2.17 46.43
CA VAL A 323 -5.90 -3.63 46.59
C VAL A 323 -5.31 -4.06 47.93
N ALA A 324 -4.27 -3.38 48.41
CA ALA A 324 -3.69 -3.65 49.71
C ALA A 324 -4.71 -3.38 50.87
N ASP A 325 -5.39 -2.26 50.81
CA ASP A 325 -6.41 -1.89 51.81
C ASP A 325 -7.64 -2.85 51.78
N LEU A 326 -8.07 -3.27 50.59
CA LEU A 326 -9.13 -4.29 50.45
C LEU A 326 -8.73 -5.62 51.05
N GLN A 327 -7.47 -6.01 50.92
CA GLN A 327 -6.92 -7.22 51.51
C GLN A 327 -6.84 -7.10 53.03
N GLU A 328 -6.32 -5.99 53.57
CA GLU A 328 -6.21 -5.73 54.99
C GLU A 328 -7.58 -5.73 55.68
N GLN A 329 -8.59 -5.15 55.04
CA GLN A 329 -9.95 -5.08 55.58
C GLN A 329 -10.82 -6.31 55.27
N GLY A 330 -10.28 -7.33 54.58
CA GLY A 330 -10.96 -8.58 54.27
C GLY A 330 -12.01 -8.53 53.16
N TYR A 331 -12.01 -7.46 52.38
CA TYR A 331 -12.91 -7.32 51.21
C TYR A 331 -12.36 -8.02 49.97
N LEU A 332 -11.05 -8.25 49.85
CA LEU A 332 -10.46 -8.96 48.71
C LEU A 332 -10.63 -10.47 48.89
N VAL A 333 -11.39 -11.11 47.98
CA VAL A 333 -11.68 -12.56 48.05
C VAL A 333 -10.59 -13.37 47.37
N LYS A 334 -10.26 -13.01 46.13
CA LYS A 334 -9.21 -13.67 45.34
C LYS A 334 -8.72 -12.76 44.23
N VAL A 335 -7.56 -13.11 43.65
CA VAL A 335 -6.99 -12.48 42.47
C VAL A 335 -6.71 -13.58 41.43
N GLU A 336 -7.23 -13.43 40.25
CA GLU A 336 -7.06 -14.38 39.15
C GLU A 336 -6.29 -13.72 38.00
N PRO A 337 -5.26 -14.36 37.43
CA PRO A 337 -4.64 -13.86 36.21
C PRO A 337 -5.67 -13.80 35.08
N TYR A 338 -5.70 -12.70 34.33
CA TYR A 338 -6.62 -12.48 33.23
C TYR A 338 -5.99 -11.65 32.16
N ASN A 339 -6.02 -12.13 30.91
CA ASN A 339 -5.60 -11.34 29.76
C ASN A 339 -6.81 -10.56 29.24
N HIS A 340 -6.65 -9.26 29.09
CA HIS A 340 -7.72 -8.40 28.58
C HIS A 340 -7.23 -7.41 27.56
N ASN A 341 -8.14 -6.97 26.73
CA ASN A 341 -7.89 -6.03 25.66
C ASN A 341 -7.96 -4.60 26.20
N VAL A 342 -6.87 -3.83 26.05
CA VAL A 342 -6.75 -2.48 26.60
C VAL A 342 -6.59 -1.47 25.48
N GLY A 343 -7.42 -0.43 25.47
CA GLY A 343 -7.33 0.67 24.53
C GLY A 343 -6.09 1.53 24.80
N CYS A 344 -5.31 1.78 23.75
CA CYS A 344 -4.11 2.61 23.78
C CYS A 344 -4.21 3.73 22.74
N CYS A 345 -3.66 4.88 23.06
CA CYS A 345 -3.54 5.99 22.10
C CYS A 345 -2.68 5.57 20.91
N TYR A 346 -3.22 5.68 19.70
CA TYR A 346 -2.54 5.30 18.46
C TYR A 346 -1.23 6.05 18.20
N ARG A 347 -1.05 7.23 18.84
CA ARG A 347 0.14 8.08 18.67
C ARG A 347 1.25 7.81 19.67
N CYS A 348 0.92 7.72 20.96
CA CYS A 348 1.93 7.61 22.00
C CYS A 348 1.96 6.23 22.69
N GLY A 349 1.03 5.33 22.35
CA GLY A 349 0.92 3.99 22.93
C GLY A 349 0.51 3.95 24.42
N THR A 350 0.17 5.10 25.01
CA THR A 350 -0.28 5.17 26.42
C THR A 350 -1.70 4.64 26.51
N VAL A 351 -1.98 3.86 27.56
CA VAL A 351 -3.33 3.38 27.87
C VAL A 351 -4.27 4.57 28.08
N VAL A 352 -5.35 4.60 27.30
CA VAL A 352 -6.37 5.67 27.39
C VAL A 352 -7.16 5.57 28.68
N GLU A 353 -7.72 6.68 29.11
CA GLU A 353 -8.64 6.75 30.25
C GLU A 353 -10.03 7.12 29.74
N PRO A 354 -11.00 6.19 29.74
CA PRO A 354 -12.38 6.59 29.53
C PRO A 354 -12.84 7.52 30.64
N LEU A 355 -13.30 8.72 30.28
CA LEU A 355 -13.84 9.67 31.27
C LEU A 355 -14.93 10.56 30.65
N THR A 356 -15.87 11.00 31.47
CA THR A 356 -16.89 11.96 31.05
C THR A 356 -16.30 13.36 30.98
N SER A 357 -16.51 14.03 29.81
CA SER A 357 -16.01 15.39 29.60
C SER A 357 -16.97 16.16 28.68
N PRO A 358 -17.12 17.47 28.88
CA PRO A 358 -17.88 18.34 27.95
C PRO A 358 -17.05 18.55 26.67
N GLN A 359 -17.50 17.99 25.56
CA GLN A 359 -16.82 18.03 24.28
C GLN A 359 -17.80 18.43 23.16
N TRP A 360 -17.26 18.75 21.99
CA TRP A 360 -18.03 18.97 20.76
C TRP A 360 -18.16 17.66 19.97
N PHE A 361 -19.39 17.38 19.53
CA PHE A 361 -19.72 16.13 18.84
C PHE A 361 -20.47 16.40 17.54
N VAL A 362 -20.29 15.51 16.56
CA VAL A 362 -21.13 15.39 15.36
C VAL A 362 -22.07 14.20 15.54
N LYS A 363 -23.37 14.41 15.34
CA LYS A 363 -24.37 13.33 15.28
C LYS A 363 -24.17 12.54 13.99
N MET A 364 -23.68 11.31 14.13
CA MET A 364 -23.28 10.51 12.98
C MET A 364 -24.42 9.76 12.31
N GLN A 365 -25.43 9.32 13.02
CA GLN A 365 -26.51 8.49 12.45
C GLN A 365 -27.19 9.11 11.22
N PRO A 366 -27.57 10.42 11.19
CA PRO A 366 -28.19 11.00 10.00
C PRO A 366 -27.23 11.06 8.80
N LEU A 367 -25.93 11.28 9.06
CA LEU A 367 -24.88 11.34 8.02
C LEU A 367 -24.52 9.96 7.48
N ALA A 368 -24.48 8.96 8.36
CA ALA A 368 -24.14 7.60 8.01
C ALA A 368 -25.11 6.98 6.99
N LYS A 369 -26.40 7.28 7.08
CA LYS A 369 -27.41 6.74 6.16
C LYS A 369 -27.08 7.06 4.70
N ALA A 370 -26.85 8.33 4.37
CA ALA A 370 -26.50 8.74 3.00
C ALA A 370 -25.17 8.13 2.53
N ALA A 371 -24.19 8.01 3.44
CA ALA A 371 -22.90 7.39 3.15
C ALA A 371 -22.99 5.86 2.93
N ILE A 372 -23.92 5.19 3.58
CA ILE A 372 -24.21 3.77 3.37
C ILE A 372 -24.90 3.57 2.02
N ASP A 373 -25.93 4.38 1.74
CA ASP A 373 -26.77 4.26 0.54
C ASP A 373 -25.92 4.46 -0.73
N VAL A 374 -25.05 5.45 -0.79
CA VAL A 374 -24.20 5.74 -1.97
C VAL A 374 -23.23 4.61 -2.34
N VAL A 375 -22.81 3.80 -1.37
CA VAL A 375 -21.97 2.62 -1.59
C VAL A 375 -22.85 1.41 -1.97
N LYS A 376 -24.00 1.22 -1.34
CA LYS A 376 -24.96 0.17 -1.68
C LYS A 376 -25.49 0.31 -3.11
N ASP A 377 -25.73 1.53 -3.56
CA ASP A 377 -26.20 1.84 -4.92
C ASP A 377 -25.11 1.66 -5.99
N GLY A 378 -23.85 1.45 -5.59
CA GLY A 378 -22.73 1.27 -6.48
C GLY A 378 -22.21 2.55 -7.14
N ARG A 379 -22.65 3.75 -6.68
CA ARG A 379 -22.10 5.04 -7.10
C ARG A 379 -20.65 5.20 -6.65
N ILE A 380 -20.31 4.71 -5.45
CA ILE A 380 -18.93 4.54 -4.98
C ILE A 380 -18.57 3.06 -4.98
N LYS A 381 -17.47 2.72 -5.63
CA LYS A 381 -16.95 1.35 -5.70
C LYS A 381 -15.60 1.24 -4.99
N PHE A 382 -15.42 0.20 -4.19
CA PHE A 382 -14.14 -0.15 -3.58
C PHE A 382 -13.39 -1.16 -4.44
N VAL A 383 -12.14 -0.90 -4.70
CA VAL A 383 -11.24 -1.84 -5.37
C VAL A 383 -10.07 -2.15 -4.44
N PRO A 384 -9.91 -3.41 -4.00
CA PRO A 384 -10.79 -4.56 -4.26
C PRO A 384 -12.09 -4.53 -3.43
N GLU A 385 -13.11 -5.18 -3.94
CA GLU A 385 -14.48 -5.18 -3.41
C GLU A 385 -14.61 -5.64 -1.95
N ARG A 386 -13.69 -6.48 -1.47
CA ARG A 386 -13.68 -6.97 -0.08
C ARG A 386 -13.72 -5.85 0.98
N PHE A 387 -13.20 -4.67 0.66
CA PHE A 387 -13.20 -3.52 1.56
C PHE A 387 -14.58 -2.85 1.70
N THR A 388 -15.50 -3.09 0.78
CA THR A 388 -16.89 -2.65 0.90
C THR A 388 -17.52 -3.18 2.19
N LYS A 389 -17.35 -4.48 2.48
CA LYS A 389 -17.88 -5.11 3.70
C LYS A 389 -17.28 -4.48 4.98
N ILE A 390 -15.99 -4.16 4.96
CA ILE A 390 -15.29 -3.55 6.10
C ILE A 390 -15.84 -2.13 6.34
N TYR A 391 -15.98 -1.34 5.28
CA TYR A 391 -16.57 0.00 5.32
C TYR A 391 -18.02 -0.03 5.85
N MET A 392 -18.85 -0.92 5.32
CA MET A 392 -20.26 -1.05 5.70
C MET A 392 -20.43 -1.39 7.16
N ASN A 393 -19.68 -2.40 7.65
CA ASN A 393 -19.73 -2.81 9.06
C ASN A 393 -19.38 -1.65 10.02
N TRP A 394 -18.44 -0.81 9.67
CA TRP A 394 -18.07 0.35 10.47
C TRP A 394 -19.14 1.43 10.43
N MET A 395 -19.68 1.76 9.25
CA MET A 395 -20.70 2.80 9.09
C MET A 395 -22.04 2.45 9.74
N GLU A 396 -22.41 1.17 9.74
CA GLU A 396 -23.64 0.68 10.37
C GLU A 396 -23.59 0.75 11.90
N ASN A 397 -22.38 0.75 12.49
CA ASN A 397 -22.15 0.79 13.93
C ASN A 397 -21.48 2.09 14.41
N VAL A 398 -21.53 3.15 13.62
CA VAL A 398 -20.83 4.39 13.95
C VAL A 398 -21.50 5.14 15.10
N HIS A 399 -20.69 5.59 16.08
CA HIS A 399 -21.11 6.46 17.18
C HIS A 399 -20.88 7.94 16.84
N ASP A 400 -21.44 8.83 17.69
CA ASP A 400 -21.23 10.26 17.56
C ASP A 400 -19.75 10.59 17.63
N TRP A 401 -19.28 11.38 16.70
CA TRP A 401 -17.86 11.71 16.54
C TRP A 401 -17.46 12.89 17.41
N CYS A 402 -16.57 12.66 18.40
CA CYS A 402 -15.94 13.72 19.18
C CYS A 402 -14.95 14.49 18.30
N ILE A 403 -15.21 15.77 18.06
CA ILE A 403 -14.45 16.61 17.14
C ILE A 403 -13.55 17.65 17.83
N SER A 404 -13.66 17.85 19.13
CA SER A 404 -12.80 18.79 19.86
C SER A 404 -11.51 18.14 20.34
N ARG A 405 -10.42 18.90 20.28
CA ARG A 405 -9.07 18.51 20.74
C ARG A 405 -8.46 19.65 21.57
N GLN A 406 -7.87 19.31 22.71
CA GLN A 406 -7.22 20.24 23.64
C GLN A 406 -5.79 20.53 23.21
N LEU A 407 -5.65 20.91 21.94
CA LEU A 407 -4.40 21.28 21.28
C LEU A 407 -4.37 22.78 20.98
N TRP A 408 -3.18 23.29 20.69
CA TRP A 408 -3.04 24.65 20.17
C TRP A 408 -2.90 24.67 18.63
N TRP A 409 -2.38 23.60 18.05
CA TRP A 409 -2.20 23.46 16.61
C TRP A 409 -3.39 22.79 15.95
N GLY A 410 -4.12 23.54 15.12
CA GLY A 410 -5.30 23.08 14.40
C GLY A 410 -6.29 24.21 14.11
N HIS A 411 -7.41 23.89 13.49
CA HIS A 411 -8.51 24.83 13.26
C HIS A 411 -9.23 25.11 14.57
N ARG A 412 -9.12 26.31 15.08
CA ARG A 412 -9.82 26.71 16.31
C ARG A 412 -11.33 26.69 16.08
N ILE A 413 -12.07 26.09 17.02
CA ILE A 413 -13.52 25.93 16.92
C ILE A 413 -14.18 27.33 16.82
N PRO A 414 -15.06 27.60 15.83
CA PRO A 414 -15.65 28.91 15.59
C PRO A 414 -16.88 29.15 16.48
N ALA A 415 -16.70 28.97 17.78
CA ALA A 415 -17.73 29.20 18.82
C ALA A 415 -17.21 30.16 19.89
N TRP A 416 -18.05 31.11 20.30
CA TRP A 416 -17.72 32.14 21.29
C TRP A 416 -18.71 32.06 22.46
N TYR A 417 -18.19 32.06 23.68
CA TYR A 417 -18.96 32.06 24.92
C TYR A 417 -19.15 33.46 25.39
N CYS A 418 -20.39 33.80 25.78
CA CYS A 418 -20.70 35.07 26.38
C CYS A 418 -20.67 34.94 27.89
N ASP A 419 -19.79 35.71 28.55
CA ASP A 419 -19.66 35.69 30.00
C ASP A 419 -20.86 36.34 30.70
N ASP A 420 -21.67 37.19 29.99
CA ASP A 420 -22.79 37.86 30.58
C ASP A 420 -24.10 37.05 30.52
N CYS A 421 -24.36 36.31 29.43
CA CYS A 421 -25.60 35.54 29.29
C CYS A 421 -25.42 34.03 29.27
N GLY A 422 -24.16 33.54 29.27
CA GLY A 422 -23.83 32.13 29.25
C GLY A 422 -24.13 31.37 27.95
N LYS A 423 -24.57 32.07 26.89
CA LYS A 423 -24.90 31.45 25.58
C LYS A 423 -23.70 31.40 24.65
N ILE A 424 -23.80 30.53 23.68
CA ILE A 424 -22.76 30.28 22.65
C ILE A 424 -23.20 30.97 21.36
N THR A 425 -22.31 31.75 20.74
CA THR A 425 -22.42 32.28 19.38
C THR A 425 -21.52 31.47 18.45
N VAL A 426 -22.05 30.88 17.38
CA VAL A 426 -21.28 30.18 16.34
C VAL A 426 -21.30 31.03 15.09
N SER A 427 -20.12 31.36 14.52
CA SER A 427 -20.05 32.32 13.43
C SER A 427 -19.00 31.98 12.38
N ARG A 428 -19.32 32.27 11.11
CA ARG A 428 -18.40 32.14 9.95
C ARG A 428 -17.27 33.14 9.97
N THR A 429 -17.47 34.26 10.64
CA THR A 429 -16.48 35.33 10.86
C THR A 429 -16.31 35.57 12.36
N ASP A 430 -15.23 36.20 12.75
CA ASP A 430 -15.00 36.51 14.16
C ASP A 430 -16.03 37.56 14.63
N PRO A 431 -16.95 37.24 15.57
CA PRO A 431 -17.97 38.15 16.01
C PRO A 431 -17.37 39.21 16.94
N CYS A 432 -17.92 40.43 16.90
CA CYS A 432 -17.53 41.50 17.83
C CYS A 432 -18.43 41.57 19.08
N GLU A 433 -19.53 40.83 19.09
CA GLU A 433 -20.51 40.80 20.19
C GLU A 433 -21.32 39.50 20.19
N CYS A 434 -21.93 39.19 21.29
CA CYS A 434 -22.82 38.06 21.47
C CYS A 434 -24.08 38.20 20.63
N GLU A 435 -24.43 37.22 19.84
CA GLU A 435 -25.64 37.19 19.00
C GLU A 435 -26.96 37.32 19.81
N HIS A 436 -26.92 36.85 21.09
CA HIS A 436 -28.11 36.74 21.91
C HIS A 436 -28.37 37.95 22.79
N CYS A 437 -27.34 38.62 23.32
CA CYS A 437 -27.49 39.73 24.25
C CYS A 437 -26.67 40.99 23.89
N HIS A 438 -25.95 40.95 22.75
CA HIS A 438 -25.11 42.02 22.23
C HIS A 438 -23.98 42.47 23.19
N SER A 439 -23.62 41.64 24.16
CA SER A 439 -22.47 41.91 24.99
C SER A 439 -21.16 41.69 24.22
N LYS A 440 -20.18 42.54 24.47
CA LYS A 440 -18.81 42.41 23.96
C LYS A 440 -17.92 41.51 24.79
N ASN A 441 -18.45 41.07 25.94
CA ASN A 441 -17.72 40.17 26.83
C ASN A 441 -17.85 38.71 26.35
N ILE A 442 -17.15 38.42 25.24
CA ILE A 442 -17.15 37.12 24.59
C ILE A 442 -15.70 36.62 24.44
N HIS A 443 -15.51 35.32 24.58
CA HIS A 443 -14.24 34.66 24.33
C HIS A 443 -14.42 33.40 23.46
N GLN A 444 -13.48 33.15 22.56
CA GLN A 444 -13.55 32.01 21.64
C GLN A 444 -13.18 30.74 22.37
N GLU A 445 -13.81 29.62 21.99
CA GLU A 445 -13.43 28.25 22.37
C GLU A 445 -11.92 28.06 22.22
N GLU A 446 -11.26 27.46 23.23
CA GLU A 446 -9.83 27.24 23.18
C GLU A 446 -9.43 25.97 22.41
N ASP A 447 -10.32 25.01 22.33
CA ASP A 447 -10.12 23.75 21.62
C ASP A 447 -10.06 23.97 20.10
N VAL A 448 -9.33 23.07 19.46
CA VAL A 448 -9.29 22.99 18.00
C VAL A 448 -10.07 21.76 17.52
N LEU A 449 -10.43 21.76 16.24
CA LEU A 449 -11.08 20.62 15.61
C LEU A 449 -10.10 19.46 15.38
N ASP A 450 -10.62 18.24 15.42
CA ASP A 450 -9.94 17.04 14.96
C ASP A 450 -9.39 17.26 13.54
N THR A 451 -8.15 16.84 13.30
CA THR A 451 -7.50 16.95 11.97
C THR A 451 -8.34 16.32 10.86
N TRP A 452 -9.05 15.24 11.18
CA TRP A 452 -9.91 14.55 10.24
C TRP A 452 -11.16 15.35 9.83
N PHE A 453 -11.51 16.40 10.58
CA PHE A 453 -12.62 17.28 10.19
C PHE A 453 -12.30 18.10 8.94
N SER A 454 -11.10 18.68 8.87
CA SER A 454 -10.64 19.40 7.68
C SER A 454 -10.28 18.45 6.53
N SER A 455 -9.65 17.31 6.85
CA SER A 455 -9.25 16.32 5.85
C SER A 455 -10.46 15.65 5.17
N ALA A 456 -11.60 15.57 5.84
CA ALA A 456 -12.87 15.07 5.28
C ALA A 456 -13.42 15.94 4.15
N LEU A 457 -13.05 17.21 4.10
CA LEU A 457 -13.52 18.16 3.08
C LEU A 457 -12.62 18.19 1.84
N TRP A 458 -11.51 17.44 1.85
CA TRP A 458 -10.42 17.52 0.88
C TRP A 458 -10.86 17.42 -0.58
N PRO A 459 -11.77 16.49 -1.00
CA PRO A 459 -12.17 16.35 -2.40
C PRO A 459 -12.84 17.59 -3.02
N PHE A 460 -13.47 18.44 -2.22
CA PHE A 460 -14.20 19.62 -2.71
C PHE A 460 -13.61 20.95 -2.20
N SER A 461 -13.05 20.97 -1.00
CA SER A 461 -12.38 22.17 -0.50
C SER A 461 -11.16 22.56 -1.34
N THR A 462 -10.41 21.56 -1.86
CA THR A 462 -9.27 21.80 -2.74
C THR A 462 -9.65 22.31 -4.13
N LEU A 463 -10.90 22.11 -4.55
CA LEU A 463 -11.46 22.64 -5.78
C LEU A 463 -12.18 23.98 -5.61
N GLY A 464 -12.13 24.55 -4.38
CA GLY A 464 -12.58 25.93 -4.10
C GLY A 464 -13.85 26.05 -3.28
N TRP A 465 -14.55 24.95 -2.94
CA TRP A 465 -15.74 25.01 -2.06
C TRP A 465 -15.42 25.76 -0.74
N PRO A 466 -16.31 26.62 -0.20
CA PRO A 466 -17.73 26.77 -0.51
C PRO A 466 -18.03 27.74 -1.70
N ASP A 467 -17.01 28.30 -2.34
CA ASP A 467 -17.20 29.11 -3.51
C ASP A 467 -17.55 28.24 -4.72
N LYS A 468 -18.34 28.79 -5.64
CA LYS A 468 -18.65 28.16 -6.92
C LYS A 468 -17.51 28.44 -7.88
N THR A 469 -16.71 27.45 -8.21
CA THR A 469 -15.56 27.57 -9.11
C THR A 469 -15.75 26.69 -10.35
N PRO A 470 -15.20 27.07 -11.51
CA PRO A 470 -15.21 26.21 -12.70
C PRO A 470 -14.53 24.85 -12.44
N GLU A 471 -13.52 24.81 -11.57
CA GLU A 471 -12.80 23.63 -11.16
C GLU A 471 -13.68 22.66 -10.39
N LEU A 472 -14.50 23.16 -9.46
CA LEU A 472 -15.43 22.36 -8.70
C LEU A 472 -16.52 21.76 -9.60
N ASP A 473 -17.07 22.56 -10.51
CA ASP A 473 -18.10 22.11 -11.45
C ASP A 473 -17.57 21.06 -12.45
N TYR A 474 -16.27 21.10 -12.77
CA TYR A 474 -15.67 20.24 -13.79
C TYR A 474 -15.05 18.94 -13.24
N TRP A 475 -14.31 19.00 -12.11
CA TRP A 475 -13.58 17.85 -11.56
C TRP A 475 -14.22 17.17 -10.35
N TYR A 476 -15.30 17.73 -9.78
CA TYR A 476 -16.08 17.05 -8.75
C TYR A 476 -17.32 16.35 -9.35
N PRO A 477 -17.64 15.11 -8.99
CA PRO A 477 -16.89 14.18 -8.13
C PRO A 477 -15.51 13.81 -8.69
N THR A 478 -14.52 13.62 -7.80
CA THR A 478 -13.20 13.18 -8.25
C THR A 478 -13.27 11.74 -8.77
N SER A 479 -12.36 11.38 -9.68
CA SER A 479 -12.47 10.09 -10.39
C SER A 479 -12.08 8.90 -9.52
N VAL A 480 -10.94 9.01 -8.86
CA VAL A 480 -10.37 7.93 -8.05
C VAL A 480 -9.79 8.51 -6.77
N MET A 481 -10.10 7.87 -5.64
CA MET A 481 -9.44 8.07 -4.36
C MET A 481 -8.49 6.89 -4.14
N VAL A 482 -7.19 7.14 -4.04
CA VAL A 482 -6.17 6.13 -3.76
C VAL A 482 -5.72 6.26 -2.31
N THR A 483 -5.68 5.16 -1.56
CA THR A 483 -5.25 5.18 -0.16
C THR A 483 -4.93 3.79 0.39
N GLY A 484 -4.20 3.72 1.49
CA GLY A 484 -4.02 2.49 2.26
C GLY A 484 -5.29 2.05 2.99
N TYR A 485 -5.43 0.76 3.23
CA TYR A 485 -6.61 0.20 3.93
C TYR A 485 -6.70 0.67 5.40
N ASP A 486 -5.61 1.09 6.00
CA ASP A 486 -5.52 1.48 7.41
C ASP A 486 -6.20 2.82 7.73
N ILE A 487 -6.51 3.63 6.71
CA ILE A 487 -7.20 4.91 6.90
C ILE A 487 -8.61 4.98 6.26
N ILE A 488 -9.22 3.84 5.95
CA ILE A 488 -10.60 3.80 5.44
C ILE A 488 -11.56 4.51 6.41
N PHE A 489 -11.47 4.22 7.70
CA PHE A 489 -12.36 4.80 8.73
C PHE A 489 -12.00 6.24 9.08
N PHE A 490 -10.70 6.53 9.10
CA PHE A 490 -10.21 7.86 9.44
C PHE A 490 -10.53 8.88 8.36
N TRP A 491 -10.40 8.50 7.09
CA TRP A 491 -10.44 9.45 6.00
C TRP A 491 -11.51 9.16 4.95
N VAL A 492 -11.53 7.96 4.36
CA VAL A 492 -12.47 7.64 3.26
C VAL A 492 -13.92 7.78 3.70
N ALA A 493 -14.29 7.17 4.82
CA ALA A 493 -15.65 7.23 5.36
C ALA A 493 -16.07 8.68 5.68
N ARG A 494 -15.14 9.46 6.25
CA ARG A 494 -15.39 10.87 6.58
C ARG A 494 -15.56 11.73 5.34
N MET A 495 -14.77 11.51 4.29
CA MET A 495 -14.97 12.20 3.01
C MET A 495 -16.32 11.86 2.39
N ILE A 496 -16.75 10.60 2.46
CA ILE A 496 -18.03 10.17 1.87
C ILE A 496 -19.20 10.86 2.57
N PHE A 497 -19.32 10.80 3.89
CA PHE A 497 -20.46 11.45 4.55
C PHE A 497 -20.38 12.99 4.46
N SER A 498 -19.19 13.59 4.46
CA SER A 498 -19.04 15.04 4.29
C SER A 498 -19.43 15.49 2.88
N GLY A 499 -18.99 14.76 1.84
CA GLY A 499 -19.40 15.03 0.46
C GLY A 499 -20.91 14.89 0.27
N MET A 500 -21.50 13.81 0.77
CA MET A 500 -22.96 13.60 0.72
C MET A 500 -23.72 14.69 1.46
N GLU A 501 -23.17 15.20 2.58
CA GLU A 501 -23.85 16.26 3.33
C GLU A 501 -23.67 17.64 2.72
N GLN A 502 -22.45 18.01 2.29
CA GLN A 502 -22.15 19.37 1.80
C GLN A 502 -22.46 19.54 0.31
N MET A 503 -22.07 18.56 -0.50
CA MET A 503 -22.22 18.61 -1.95
C MET A 503 -23.50 17.93 -2.46
N LYS A 504 -24.15 17.08 -1.64
CA LYS A 504 -25.29 16.21 -2.02
C LYS A 504 -24.96 15.22 -3.13
N GLU A 505 -23.70 14.98 -3.34
CA GLU A 505 -23.13 14.11 -4.37
C GLU A 505 -21.91 13.37 -3.80
N GLU A 506 -21.61 12.21 -4.37
CA GLU A 506 -20.44 11.41 -3.94
C GLU A 506 -19.12 12.17 -4.15
N PRO A 507 -18.17 12.11 -3.20
CA PRO A 507 -16.90 12.84 -3.33
C PRO A 507 -15.95 12.23 -4.38
N PHE A 508 -16.12 10.96 -4.69
CA PHE A 508 -15.33 10.20 -5.69
C PHE A 508 -16.11 8.97 -6.14
N LYS A 509 -15.77 8.47 -7.33
CA LYS A 509 -16.45 7.31 -7.93
C LYS A 509 -15.82 5.97 -7.55
N THR A 510 -14.51 5.92 -7.41
CA THR A 510 -13.75 4.70 -7.08
C THR A 510 -12.82 4.94 -5.91
N VAL A 511 -12.79 4.02 -4.96
CA VAL A 511 -11.80 3.97 -3.87
C VAL A 511 -10.84 2.83 -4.17
N PHE A 512 -9.66 3.18 -4.64
CA PHE A 512 -8.60 2.21 -4.93
C PHE A 512 -7.71 2.04 -3.69
N ILE A 513 -7.79 0.86 -3.09
CA ILE A 513 -7.12 0.53 -1.83
C ILE A 513 -5.83 -0.23 -2.13
N HIS A 514 -4.72 0.23 -1.56
CA HIS A 514 -3.45 -0.49 -1.55
C HIS A 514 -3.14 -1.04 -0.16
N GLY A 515 -2.23 -2.02 -0.11
CA GLY A 515 -1.71 -2.57 1.14
C GLY A 515 -0.53 -1.77 1.69
N LEU A 516 0.01 -2.23 2.81
CA LEU A 516 1.17 -1.60 3.45
C LEU A 516 2.48 -2.17 2.89
N VAL A 517 3.50 -1.33 2.84
CA VAL A 517 4.87 -1.76 2.52
C VAL A 517 5.53 -2.26 3.81
N ARG A 518 5.97 -3.51 3.79
CA ARG A 518 6.64 -4.20 4.90
C ARG A 518 8.10 -4.46 4.56
N ASP A 519 8.92 -4.68 5.57
CA ASP A 519 10.30 -5.12 5.36
C ASP A 519 10.38 -6.54 4.75
N SER A 520 11.57 -7.00 4.42
CA SER A 520 11.80 -8.34 3.83
C SER A 520 11.31 -9.50 4.73
N GLN A 521 11.19 -9.26 6.04
CA GLN A 521 10.67 -10.23 7.01
C GLN A 521 9.14 -10.14 7.22
N GLY A 522 8.47 -9.19 6.54
CA GLY A 522 7.04 -8.99 6.66
C GLY A 522 6.61 -8.13 7.85
N ARG A 523 7.55 -7.45 8.55
CA ARG A 523 7.24 -6.55 9.67
C ARG A 523 6.89 -5.16 9.15
N LYS A 524 6.01 -4.47 9.85
CA LYS A 524 5.72 -3.04 9.57
C LYS A 524 7.00 -2.22 9.71
N MET A 525 7.31 -1.39 8.71
CA MET A 525 8.46 -0.48 8.79
C MET A 525 8.17 0.65 9.77
N SER A 526 9.11 0.91 10.68
CA SER A 526 9.03 2.03 11.61
C SER A 526 10.41 2.54 12.00
N LYS A 527 10.48 3.84 12.38
CA LYS A 527 11.73 4.44 12.86
C LYS A 527 12.20 3.80 14.17
N SER A 528 11.26 3.38 15.01
CA SER A 528 11.57 2.75 16.30
C SER A 528 12.19 1.35 16.17
N LEU A 529 11.87 0.63 15.10
CA LEU A 529 12.46 -0.69 14.80
C LEU A 529 13.75 -0.60 13.98
N GLY A 530 14.11 0.59 13.49
CA GLY A 530 15.30 0.79 12.66
C GLY A 530 15.26 0.06 11.31
N ASN A 531 14.07 -0.39 10.87
CA ASN A 531 13.86 -1.12 9.60
C ASN A 531 13.23 -0.25 8.51
N GLY A 532 13.12 1.06 8.74
CA GLY A 532 12.63 2.01 7.76
C GLY A 532 13.64 2.22 6.63
N ILE A 533 13.17 2.15 5.39
CA ILE A 533 13.97 2.42 4.18
C ILE A 533 13.53 3.78 3.63
N ASP A 534 14.49 4.68 3.40
CA ASP A 534 14.23 5.99 2.79
C ASP A 534 14.07 5.82 1.27
N PRO A 535 12.92 6.21 0.69
CA PRO A 535 12.72 6.14 -0.75
C PRO A 535 13.70 7.02 -1.54
N LEU A 536 14.20 8.13 -0.99
CA LEU A 536 15.18 8.96 -1.66
C LEU A 536 16.53 8.27 -1.79
N GLU A 537 17.00 7.58 -0.76
CA GLU A 537 18.23 6.79 -0.82
C GLU A 537 18.15 5.69 -1.89
N MET A 538 16.97 5.10 -2.04
CA MET A 538 16.74 4.09 -3.08
C MET A 538 16.72 4.72 -4.48
N ALA A 539 16.05 5.86 -4.64
CA ALA A 539 16.03 6.59 -5.90
C ALA A 539 17.43 7.09 -6.30
N GLU A 540 18.21 7.64 -5.36
CA GLU A 540 19.60 8.07 -5.61
C GLU A 540 20.50 6.92 -6.05
N LYS A 541 20.36 5.76 -5.42
CA LYS A 541 21.21 4.58 -5.69
C LYS A 541 20.84 3.81 -6.94
N TYR A 542 19.55 3.68 -7.24
CA TYR A 542 19.05 2.79 -8.30
C TYR A 542 18.29 3.52 -9.42
N GLY A 543 17.92 4.78 -9.21
CA GLY A 543 17.03 5.57 -10.07
C GLY A 543 15.58 5.52 -9.60
N ALA A 544 14.85 6.62 -9.81
CA ALA A 544 13.44 6.73 -9.46
C ALA A 544 12.58 5.71 -10.23
N ASP A 545 12.86 5.51 -11.52
CA ASP A 545 12.15 4.53 -12.35
C ASP A 545 12.29 3.10 -11.83
N ALA A 546 13.49 2.71 -11.40
CA ALA A 546 13.73 1.38 -10.83
C ALA A 546 12.97 1.17 -9.51
N LEU A 547 12.91 2.20 -8.66
CA LEU A 547 12.12 2.16 -7.43
C LEU A 547 10.63 2.07 -7.72
N ARG A 548 10.09 2.92 -8.60
CA ARG A 548 8.68 2.94 -8.99
C ARG A 548 8.24 1.57 -9.52
N PHE A 549 9.02 1.01 -10.44
CA PHE A 549 8.69 -0.28 -11.06
C PHE A 549 8.78 -1.44 -10.07
N ASN A 550 9.75 -1.42 -9.12
CA ASN A 550 9.82 -2.39 -8.03
C ASN A 550 8.58 -2.33 -7.10
N LEU A 551 8.08 -1.12 -6.79
CA LEU A 551 6.89 -0.94 -5.93
C LEU A 551 5.61 -1.48 -6.58
N ILE A 552 5.54 -1.56 -7.90
CA ILE A 552 4.34 -1.97 -8.64
C ILE A 552 4.41 -3.44 -9.05
N THR A 553 5.58 -3.93 -9.50
CA THR A 553 5.71 -5.28 -10.04
C THR A 553 5.42 -6.34 -8.99
N GLY A 554 4.42 -7.19 -9.27
CA GLY A 554 3.98 -8.26 -8.37
C GLY A 554 3.15 -7.77 -7.18
N ASN A 555 2.71 -6.50 -7.18
CA ASN A 555 1.78 -5.97 -6.21
C ASN A 555 0.33 -6.14 -6.72
N SER A 556 -0.58 -6.51 -5.83
CA SER A 556 -2.01 -6.64 -6.11
C SER A 556 -2.82 -5.70 -5.22
N PRO A 557 -3.97 -5.19 -5.69
CA PRO A 557 -4.82 -4.29 -4.92
C PRO A 557 -5.14 -4.79 -3.51
N GLY A 558 -4.96 -3.94 -2.51
CA GLY A 558 -5.30 -4.19 -1.11
C GLY A 558 -4.42 -5.21 -0.38
N ASN A 559 -3.38 -5.73 -0.98
CA ASN A 559 -2.45 -6.67 -0.35
C ASN A 559 -1.18 -5.98 0.12
N ASP A 560 -0.67 -6.38 1.29
CA ASP A 560 0.62 -5.93 1.77
C ASP A 560 1.73 -6.46 0.86
N MET A 561 2.74 -5.63 0.62
CA MET A 561 3.93 -6.02 -0.13
C MET A 561 5.17 -6.06 0.75
N ARG A 562 6.06 -6.99 0.49
CA ARG A 562 7.40 -7.01 1.09
C ARG A 562 8.37 -6.29 0.17
N PHE A 563 9.08 -5.34 0.71
CA PHE A 563 10.08 -4.60 -0.02
C PHE A 563 11.45 -5.29 0.08
N TYR A 564 12.05 -5.57 -1.09
CA TYR A 564 13.38 -6.15 -1.21
C TYR A 564 14.28 -5.19 -2.00
N VAL A 565 15.40 -4.82 -1.40
CA VAL A 565 16.37 -3.90 -2.03
C VAL A 565 16.98 -4.52 -3.29
N GLU A 566 17.19 -5.83 -3.31
CA GLU A 566 17.73 -6.60 -4.44
C GLU A 566 16.84 -6.50 -5.69
N LYS A 567 15.53 -6.35 -5.50
CA LYS A 567 14.60 -6.11 -6.62
C LYS A 567 14.83 -4.74 -7.28
N CYS A 568 15.21 -3.70 -6.52
CA CYS A 568 15.57 -2.41 -7.11
C CYS A 568 16.79 -2.54 -8.05
N GLU A 569 17.75 -3.37 -7.68
CA GLU A 569 18.90 -3.67 -8.55
C GLU A 569 18.49 -4.41 -9.83
N ALA A 570 17.58 -5.38 -9.72
CA ALA A 570 17.02 -6.07 -10.90
C ALA A 570 16.29 -5.09 -11.83
N MET A 571 15.52 -4.15 -11.28
CA MET A 571 14.81 -3.13 -12.08
C MET A 571 15.78 -2.12 -12.71
N ARG A 572 16.87 -1.75 -12.03
CA ARG A 572 17.94 -0.96 -12.65
C ARG A 572 18.58 -1.72 -13.83
N ASN A 573 18.76 -3.02 -13.72
CA ASN A 573 19.28 -3.84 -14.81
C ASN A 573 18.27 -3.90 -15.98
N PHE A 574 16.99 -3.88 -15.69
CA PHE A 574 15.95 -3.74 -16.70
C PHE A 574 16.03 -2.37 -17.43
N CYS A 575 16.22 -1.26 -16.71
CA CYS A 575 16.52 0.03 -17.31
C CYS A 575 17.69 -0.05 -18.29
N ASN A 576 18.80 -0.69 -17.87
CA ASN A 576 19.98 -0.85 -18.71
C ASN A 576 19.71 -1.71 -19.96
N LYS A 577 18.85 -2.73 -19.85
CA LYS A 577 18.45 -3.56 -21.00
C LYS A 577 17.68 -2.74 -22.03
N ILE A 578 16.67 -1.96 -21.59
CA ILE A 578 15.91 -1.07 -22.49
C ILE A 578 16.84 -0.04 -23.13
N TRP A 579 17.72 0.58 -22.35
CA TRP A 579 18.68 1.55 -22.83
C TRP A 579 19.58 0.99 -23.93
N ASN A 580 20.14 -0.21 -23.72
CA ASN A 580 21.00 -0.86 -24.69
C ASN A 580 20.25 -1.29 -25.96
N ALA A 581 19.02 -1.78 -25.82
CA ALA A 581 18.13 -2.08 -26.93
C ALA A 581 17.85 -0.82 -27.78
N SER A 582 17.51 0.29 -27.13
CA SER A 582 17.26 1.58 -27.78
C SER A 582 18.51 2.09 -28.50
N ARG A 583 19.69 2.01 -27.87
CA ARG A 583 20.97 2.34 -28.53
C ARG A 583 21.23 1.49 -29.74
N PHE A 584 20.97 0.18 -29.69
CA PHE A 584 21.13 -0.69 -30.86
C PHE A 584 20.22 -0.24 -32.02
N VAL A 585 18.94 0.04 -31.72
CA VAL A 585 18.00 0.55 -32.71
C VAL A 585 18.52 1.84 -33.33
N MET A 586 18.87 2.84 -32.51
CA MET A 586 19.34 4.15 -32.97
C MET A 586 20.61 4.08 -33.84
N MET A 587 21.54 3.19 -33.50
CA MET A 587 22.76 3.01 -34.30
C MET A 587 22.49 2.43 -35.72
N ASN A 588 21.33 1.80 -35.89
CA ASN A 588 20.94 1.20 -37.16
C ASN A 588 19.85 2.00 -37.91
N LEU A 589 19.38 3.14 -37.33
CA LEU A 589 18.34 3.94 -37.95
C LEU A 589 18.89 4.91 -38.99
N THR A 590 18.24 4.90 -40.15
CA THR A 590 18.39 5.93 -41.23
C THR A 590 17.05 6.57 -41.56
N VAL A 591 15.93 6.03 -41.04
CA VAL A 591 14.56 6.54 -41.22
C VAL A 591 14.28 7.70 -40.27
N GLU A 592 13.43 8.64 -40.69
CA GLU A 592 13.13 9.88 -39.94
C GLU A 592 11.73 9.88 -39.29
N ASP A 593 10.93 8.84 -39.50
CA ASP A 593 9.60 8.68 -38.96
C ASP A 593 9.33 7.22 -38.52
N ASN A 594 8.33 7.00 -37.70
CA ASN A 594 7.96 5.70 -37.14
C ASN A 594 6.79 5.02 -37.88
N ARG A 595 6.52 5.38 -39.12
CA ARG A 595 5.46 4.74 -39.95
C ARG A 595 5.87 3.32 -40.33
N LEU A 596 4.91 2.40 -40.22
CA LEU A 596 5.11 1.01 -40.64
C LEU A 596 5.38 0.96 -42.14
N PRO A 597 6.19 -0.02 -42.63
CA PRO A 597 6.41 -0.23 -44.07
C PRO A 597 5.14 -0.83 -44.71
N GLU A 598 4.98 -0.62 -46.04
CA GLU A 598 3.87 -1.20 -46.80
C GLU A 598 3.90 -2.74 -46.79
N LYS A 599 5.09 -3.34 -46.79
CA LYS A 599 5.29 -4.79 -46.77
C LYS A 599 5.86 -5.21 -45.40
N LEU A 600 5.16 -6.10 -44.73
CA LEU A 600 5.60 -6.73 -43.48
C LEU A 600 6.09 -8.16 -43.78
N GLU A 601 7.25 -8.50 -43.24
CA GLU A 601 7.76 -9.88 -43.22
C GLU A 601 7.12 -10.69 -42.08
N THR A 602 7.29 -12.01 -42.08
CA THR A 602 6.63 -12.88 -41.07
C THR A 602 7.03 -12.53 -39.64
N GLU A 603 8.31 -12.24 -39.42
CA GLU A 603 8.81 -11.81 -38.08
C GLU A 603 8.27 -10.44 -37.67
N ASP A 604 7.97 -9.54 -38.60
CA ASP A 604 7.37 -8.25 -38.33
C ASP A 604 5.91 -8.41 -37.93
N LYS A 605 5.14 -9.23 -38.62
CA LYS A 605 3.76 -9.56 -38.26
C LYS A 605 3.67 -10.23 -36.90
N TRP A 606 4.61 -11.14 -36.59
CA TRP A 606 4.69 -11.79 -35.31
C TRP A 606 4.84 -10.79 -34.16
N ILE A 607 5.82 -9.87 -34.23
CA ILE A 607 6.06 -8.91 -33.15
C ILE A 607 4.94 -7.87 -33.04
N LEU A 608 4.35 -7.44 -34.17
CA LEU A 608 3.23 -6.51 -34.18
C LEU A 608 1.97 -7.12 -33.59
N SER A 609 1.66 -8.40 -33.93
CA SER A 609 0.53 -9.12 -33.35
C SER A 609 0.71 -9.33 -31.83
N LYS A 610 1.92 -9.65 -31.39
CA LYS A 610 2.29 -9.73 -29.97
C LYS A 610 2.09 -8.40 -29.25
N LEU A 611 2.62 -7.30 -29.84
CA LEU A 611 2.51 -5.95 -29.27
C LEU A 611 1.04 -5.55 -29.12
N ASP A 612 0.25 -5.73 -30.16
CA ASP A 612 -1.14 -5.33 -30.19
C ASP A 612 -1.98 -6.05 -29.12
N ARG A 613 -1.73 -7.36 -28.92
CA ARG A 613 -2.32 -8.11 -27.82
C ARG A 613 -1.87 -7.58 -26.45
N VAL A 614 -0.58 -7.29 -26.28
CA VAL A 614 -0.05 -6.72 -25.03
C VAL A 614 -0.67 -5.35 -24.75
N ILE A 615 -0.83 -4.49 -25.75
CA ILE A 615 -1.52 -3.21 -25.63
C ILE A 615 -2.93 -3.41 -25.06
N LYS A 616 -3.71 -4.34 -25.65
CA LYS A 616 -5.05 -4.66 -25.15
C LYS A 616 -5.03 -5.14 -23.70
N GLU A 617 -4.20 -6.13 -23.40
CA GLU A 617 -4.10 -6.70 -22.05
C GLU A 617 -3.64 -5.66 -21.02
N VAL A 618 -2.72 -4.77 -21.38
CA VAL A 618 -2.25 -3.68 -20.49
C VAL A 618 -3.39 -2.70 -20.22
N CYS A 619 -4.10 -2.24 -21.25
CA CYS A 619 -5.23 -1.32 -21.09
C CYS A 619 -6.34 -1.93 -20.22
N ASP A 620 -6.72 -3.19 -20.48
CA ASP A 620 -7.74 -3.91 -19.69
C ASP A 620 -7.34 -4.01 -18.20
N ASN A 621 -6.06 -4.30 -17.91
CA ASN A 621 -5.54 -4.36 -16.54
C ASN A 621 -5.43 -2.98 -15.89
N MET A 622 -5.01 -1.95 -16.63
CA MET A 622 -4.97 -0.57 -16.12
C MET A 622 -6.36 -0.06 -15.72
N ASP A 623 -7.36 -0.31 -16.57
CA ASP A 623 -8.75 0.09 -16.30
C ASP A 623 -9.41 -0.74 -15.19
N SER A 624 -8.88 -1.94 -14.91
CA SER A 624 -9.28 -2.79 -13.77
C SER A 624 -8.46 -2.56 -12.50
N PHE A 625 -7.55 -1.59 -12.50
CA PHE A 625 -6.61 -1.30 -11.39
C PHE A 625 -5.60 -2.43 -11.05
N GLU A 626 -5.40 -3.38 -11.96
CA GLU A 626 -4.40 -4.45 -11.82
C GLU A 626 -3.03 -3.98 -12.36
N LEU A 627 -2.52 -2.89 -11.80
CA LEU A 627 -1.32 -2.20 -12.29
C LEU A 627 -0.07 -3.08 -12.26
N GLY A 628 0.04 -3.97 -11.26
CA GLY A 628 1.15 -4.92 -11.16
C GLY A 628 1.14 -5.96 -12.28
N VAL A 629 -0.04 -6.39 -12.74
CA VAL A 629 -0.21 -7.31 -13.88
C VAL A 629 0.16 -6.59 -15.18
N ALA A 630 -0.34 -5.36 -15.37
CA ALA A 630 0.01 -4.53 -16.53
C ALA A 630 1.53 -4.33 -16.64
N ALA A 631 2.19 -3.97 -15.55
CA ALA A 631 3.65 -3.82 -15.51
C ALA A 631 4.39 -5.12 -15.88
N GLY A 632 3.93 -6.27 -15.38
CA GLY A 632 4.49 -7.58 -15.71
C GLY A 632 4.38 -7.90 -17.20
N LYS A 633 3.22 -7.65 -17.84
CA LYS A 633 3.01 -7.85 -19.28
C LYS A 633 3.96 -7.01 -20.12
N ILE A 634 4.16 -5.75 -19.77
CA ILE A 634 5.10 -4.85 -20.44
C ILE A 634 6.53 -5.36 -20.28
N TYR A 635 6.91 -5.77 -19.07
CA TYR A 635 8.23 -6.30 -18.76
C TYR A 635 8.56 -7.54 -19.62
N ASP A 636 7.67 -8.54 -19.63
CA ASP A 636 7.85 -9.80 -20.35
C ASP A 636 7.96 -9.54 -21.87
N PHE A 637 7.11 -8.69 -22.43
CA PHE A 637 7.16 -8.33 -23.84
C PHE A 637 8.49 -7.66 -24.23
N ILE A 638 8.95 -6.69 -23.41
CA ILE A 638 10.21 -5.99 -23.67
C ILE A 638 11.39 -6.95 -23.56
N TRP A 639 11.42 -7.74 -22.48
CA TRP A 639 12.58 -8.60 -22.19
C TRP A 639 12.65 -9.76 -23.15
N ASP A 640 11.58 -10.54 -23.22
CA ASP A 640 11.57 -11.81 -23.93
C ASP A 640 11.32 -11.63 -25.44
N ASP A 641 10.23 -10.92 -25.81
CA ASP A 641 9.84 -10.85 -27.23
C ASP A 641 10.66 -9.82 -28.03
N TYR A 642 10.78 -8.58 -27.50
CA TYR A 642 11.47 -7.53 -28.24
C TYR A 642 13.00 -7.65 -28.18
N CYS A 643 13.59 -7.70 -26.99
CA CYS A 643 15.04 -7.68 -26.81
C CYS A 643 15.70 -9.00 -27.17
N ASP A 644 15.17 -10.13 -26.68
CA ASP A 644 15.82 -11.43 -26.84
C ASP A 644 15.54 -12.07 -28.20
N TRP A 645 14.41 -11.71 -28.83
CA TRP A 645 14.03 -12.26 -30.14
C TRP A 645 14.01 -11.25 -31.25
N TYR A 646 13.12 -10.25 -31.23
CA TYR A 646 12.89 -9.44 -32.42
C TYR A 646 14.13 -8.69 -32.90
N ILE A 647 14.90 -8.09 -31.99
CA ILE A 647 16.19 -7.46 -32.31
C ILE A 647 17.14 -8.45 -33.00
N GLU A 648 17.23 -9.70 -32.53
CA GLU A 648 18.10 -10.70 -33.14
C GLU A 648 17.58 -11.14 -34.54
N LEU A 649 16.28 -11.22 -34.71
CA LEU A 649 15.64 -11.58 -35.98
C LEU A 649 15.85 -10.53 -37.08
N THR A 650 15.95 -9.25 -36.73
CA THR A 650 16.15 -8.16 -37.69
C THR A 650 17.60 -8.02 -38.17
N LYS A 651 18.60 -8.52 -37.41
CA LYS A 651 20.02 -8.38 -37.76
C LYS A 651 20.39 -8.85 -39.18
N PRO A 652 19.85 -9.95 -39.75
CA PRO A 652 20.13 -10.33 -41.13
C PRO A 652 19.73 -9.24 -42.15
N ARG A 653 18.56 -8.64 -41.95
CA ARG A 653 18.08 -7.56 -42.84
C ARG A 653 18.88 -6.27 -42.69
N LEU A 654 19.19 -5.91 -41.42
CA LEU A 654 19.97 -4.71 -41.10
C LEU A 654 21.40 -4.74 -41.66
N ASN A 655 22.01 -5.93 -41.75
CA ASN A 655 23.37 -6.14 -42.24
C ASN A 655 23.42 -6.68 -43.69
N GLY A 656 22.27 -6.84 -44.36
CA GLY A 656 22.18 -7.28 -45.73
C GLY A 656 22.34 -6.15 -46.73
N ASP A 657 22.39 -6.53 -48.01
CA ASP A 657 22.57 -5.59 -49.14
C ASP A 657 21.22 -5.10 -49.75
N ASP A 658 20.09 -5.64 -49.29
CA ASP A 658 18.75 -5.23 -49.71
C ASP A 658 18.27 -4.02 -48.86
N GLU A 659 18.38 -2.84 -49.45
CA GLU A 659 18.02 -1.57 -48.81
C GLU A 659 16.53 -1.49 -48.44
N ALA A 660 15.62 -2.09 -49.23
CA ALA A 660 14.19 -2.11 -48.94
C ALA A 660 13.88 -3.00 -47.70
N ALA A 661 14.51 -4.18 -47.63
CA ALA A 661 14.40 -5.07 -46.46
C ALA A 661 14.99 -4.43 -45.19
N LYS A 662 16.09 -3.71 -45.33
CA LYS A 662 16.74 -2.98 -44.27
C LYS A 662 15.86 -1.84 -43.74
N GLU A 663 15.33 -1.00 -44.61
CA GLU A 663 14.40 0.07 -44.26
C GLU A 663 13.15 -0.49 -43.59
N GLY A 664 12.56 -1.58 -44.10
CA GLY A 664 11.42 -2.25 -43.48
C GLY A 664 11.70 -2.67 -42.04
N ALA A 665 12.88 -3.30 -41.82
CA ALA A 665 13.29 -3.70 -40.47
C ALA A 665 13.48 -2.52 -39.52
N GLN A 666 14.07 -1.41 -39.99
CA GLN A 666 14.28 -0.19 -39.18
C GLN A 666 12.95 0.44 -38.79
N ARG A 667 11.98 0.53 -39.69
CA ARG A 667 10.64 1.10 -39.45
C ARG A 667 9.89 0.31 -38.38
N VAL A 668 9.86 -1.02 -38.48
CA VAL A 668 9.16 -1.85 -37.47
C VAL A 668 9.89 -1.82 -36.13
N LEU A 669 11.23 -1.86 -36.11
CA LEU A 669 12.00 -1.70 -34.87
C LEU A 669 11.69 -0.38 -34.18
N LEU A 670 11.66 0.72 -34.93
CA LEU A 670 11.36 2.05 -34.36
C LEU A 670 9.91 2.15 -33.90
N TYR A 671 8.95 1.65 -34.68
CA TYR A 671 7.53 1.64 -34.32
C TYR A 671 7.31 0.90 -33.01
N VAL A 672 7.78 -0.35 -32.92
CA VAL A 672 7.64 -1.17 -31.71
C VAL A 672 8.32 -0.51 -30.51
N LEU A 673 9.51 0.08 -30.68
CA LEU A 673 10.20 0.79 -29.62
C LEU A 673 9.40 1.98 -29.12
N VAL A 674 8.84 2.80 -30.01
CA VAL A 674 8.03 3.97 -29.61
C VAL A 674 6.79 3.54 -28.83
N GLU A 675 6.08 2.50 -29.29
CA GLU A 675 4.92 1.98 -28.58
C GLU A 675 5.29 1.37 -27.21
N ILE A 676 6.42 0.67 -27.10
CA ILE A 676 6.99 0.22 -25.82
C ILE A 676 7.22 1.40 -24.87
N LEU A 677 7.84 2.47 -25.36
CA LEU A 677 8.12 3.65 -24.53
C LEU A 677 6.83 4.31 -24.03
N LYS A 678 5.79 4.37 -24.87
CA LYS A 678 4.47 4.89 -24.46
C LYS A 678 3.80 3.99 -23.42
N LEU A 679 3.79 2.65 -23.62
CA LEU A 679 3.22 1.69 -22.68
C LEU A 679 3.90 1.76 -21.32
N LEU A 680 5.21 1.88 -21.29
CA LEU A 680 6.03 1.87 -20.09
C LEU A 680 6.06 3.24 -19.38
N HIS A 681 5.79 4.34 -20.08
CA HIS A 681 5.93 5.71 -19.56
C HIS A 681 5.20 5.98 -18.23
N PRO A 682 3.96 5.53 -18.02
CA PRO A 682 3.31 5.71 -16.70
C PRO A 682 4.09 5.09 -15.55
N PHE A 683 4.80 4.00 -15.79
CA PHE A 683 5.53 3.23 -14.78
C PHE A 683 6.97 3.74 -14.58
N MET A 684 7.68 4.02 -15.68
CA MET A 684 9.09 4.40 -15.74
C MET A 684 9.28 5.67 -16.58
N PRO A 685 8.81 6.82 -16.06
CA PRO A 685 8.65 8.02 -16.87
C PRO A 685 9.98 8.65 -17.35
N PHE A 686 11.06 8.56 -16.56
CA PHE A 686 12.29 9.28 -16.87
C PHE A 686 13.09 8.65 -17.99
N ILE A 687 13.34 7.35 -17.92
CA ILE A 687 14.10 6.64 -18.94
C ILE A 687 13.35 6.62 -20.28
N THR A 688 12.03 6.46 -20.24
CA THR A 688 11.20 6.45 -21.44
C THR A 688 11.18 7.81 -22.12
N GLU A 689 11.08 8.89 -21.36
CA GLU A 689 11.17 10.24 -21.91
C GLU A 689 12.55 10.52 -22.51
N GLU A 690 13.65 10.17 -21.79
CA GLU A 690 15.01 10.41 -22.29
C GLU A 690 15.30 9.68 -23.59
N ILE A 691 14.86 8.43 -23.71
CA ILE A 691 15.02 7.66 -24.95
C ILE A 691 14.17 8.29 -26.07
N TRP A 692 12.90 8.61 -25.79
CA TRP A 692 12.00 9.19 -26.77
C TRP A 692 12.49 10.52 -27.32
N GLN A 693 13.05 11.40 -26.46
CA GLN A 693 13.63 12.67 -26.85
C GLN A 693 14.87 12.53 -27.77
N ALA A 694 15.45 11.36 -27.84
CA ALA A 694 16.60 11.06 -28.70
C ALA A 694 16.18 10.40 -30.03
N LEU A 695 14.96 9.88 -30.13
CA LEU A 695 14.40 9.27 -31.33
C LEU A 695 13.75 10.32 -32.25
N PRO A 696 13.49 10.00 -33.53
CA PRO A 696 12.61 10.83 -34.35
C PRO A 696 11.19 10.88 -33.75
N HIS A 697 10.69 12.07 -33.46
CA HIS A 697 9.38 12.26 -32.83
C HIS A 697 8.76 13.62 -33.19
N GLU A 698 7.46 13.73 -32.98
CA GLU A 698 6.71 14.98 -33.03
C GLU A 698 6.21 15.29 -31.61
N GLY A 699 6.10 16.60 -31.29
CA GLY A 699 5.65 17.06 -29.93
C GLY A 699 6.79 17.29 -28.97
N ASN A 700 6.45 17.73 -27.74
CA ASN A 700 7.42 18.24 -26.78
C ASN A 700 7.74 17.25 -25.63
N ALA A 701 6.82 16.36 -25.30
CA ALA A 701 6.99 15.38 -24.23
C ALA A 701 6.20 14.10 -24.51
N LEU A 702 6.77 12.95 -24.12
CA LEU A 702 6.15 11.63 -24.32
C LEU A 702 4.81 11.51 -23.57
N MET A 703 4.72 12.07 -22.36
CA MET A 703 3.47 12.06 -21.57
C MET A 703 2.30 12.81 -22.22
N MET A 704 2.57 13.63 -23.23
CA MET A 704 1.54 14.36 -24.00
C MET A 704 1.17 13.65 -25.30
N GLN A 705 1.79 12.51 -25.59
CA GLN A 705 1.44 11.66 -26.73
C GLN A 705 0.26 10.73 -26.38
N SER A 706 -0.43 10.25 -27.42
CA SER A 706 -1.51 9.29 -27.25
C SER A 706 -0.97 7.95 -26.73
N TYR A 707 -1.65 7.39 -25.71
CA TYR A 707 -1.37 6.03 -25.25
C TYR A 707 -1.69 5.02 -26.36
N PRO A 708 -0.95 3.91 -26.47
CA PRO A 708 -1.23 2.88 -27.47
C PRO A 708 -2.65 2.32 -27.36
N GLU A 709 -3.28 2.13 -28.50
CA GLU A 709 -4.61 1.52 -28.61
C GLU A 709 -4.55 0.23 -29.41
N TYR A 710 -5.41 -0.74 -29.09
CA TYR A 710 -5.54 -1.98 -29.86
C TYR A 710 -6.00 -1.69 -31.29
N ASP A 711 -5.25 -2.22 -32.29
CA ASP A 711 -5.58 -2.12 -33.68
C ASP A 711 -5.74 -3.51 -34.31
N ALA A 712 -6.97 -3.93 -34.58
CA ALA A 712 -7.27 -5.23 -35.15
C ALA A 712 -6.56 -5.48 -36.53
N GLN A 713 -6.08 -4.45 -37.22
CA GLN A 713 -5.34 -4.59 -38.48
C GLN A 713 -3.90 -5.09 -38.25
N LEU A 714 -3.37 -4.92 -37.02
CA LEU A 714 -2.04 -5.38 -36.64
C LEU A 714 -2.08 -6.76 -35.94
N ASN A 715 -3.23 -7.38 -35.85
CA ASN A 715 -3.42 -8.71 -35.27
C ASN A 715 -3.28 -9.79 -36.35
N PHE A 716 -2.18 -10.55 -36.32
CA PHE A 716 -1.84 -11.62 -37.29
C PHE A 716 -1.73 -12.98 -36.58
N PRO A 717 -2.83 -13.57 -36.10
CA PRO A 717 -2.79 -14.75 -35.24
C PRO A 717 -2.21 -15.99 -35.92
N GLU A 718 -2.38 -16.13 -37.23
CA GLU A 718 -1.79 -17.25 -38.02
C GLU A 718 -0.27 -17.10 -38.12
N ASP A 719 0.22 -15.90 -38.50
CA ASP A 719 1.66 -15.62 -38.60
C ASP A 719 2.32 -15.75 -37.20
N GLU A 720 1.65 -15.30 -36.14
CA GLU A 720 2.12 -15.43 -34.77
C GLU A 720 2.26 -16.90 -34.34
N ALA A 721 1.23 -17.73 -34.59
CA ALA A 721 1.26 -19.14 -34.25
C ALA A 721 2.35 -19.90 -35.04
N ASN A 722 2.45 -19.62 -36.34
CA ASN A 722 3.46 -20.22 -37.21
C ASN A 722 4.89 -19.88 -36.77
N PHE A 723 5.13 -18.61 -36.50
CA PHE A 723 6.44 -18.19 -36.02
C PHE A 723 6.76 -18.68 -34.60
N GLY A 724 5.76 -18.82 -33.75
CA GLY A 724 5.89 -19.44 -32.42
C GLY A 724 6.45 -20.86 -32.49
N MET A 725 5.96 -21.68 -33.44
CA MET A 725 6.48 -23.04 -33.65
C MET A 725 7.97 -23.04 -34.01
N VAL A 726 8.39 -22.10 -34.88
CA VAL A 726 9.80 -21.93 -35.22
C VAL A 726 10.66 -21.53 -34.01
N MET A 727 10.18 -20.62 -33.19
CA MET A 727 10.88 -20.20 -31.97
C MET A 727 11.02 -21.34 -30.96
N ASP A 728 9.98 -22.15 -30.78
CA ASP A 728 10.02 -23.30 -29.89
C ASP A 728 11.02 -24.37 -30.36
N ALA A 729 11.08 -24.60 -31.67
CA ALA A 729 12.10 -25.48 -32.26
C ALA A 729 13.52 -24.96 -32.03
N ILE A 730 13.75 -23.66 -32.25
CA ILE A 730 15.04 -23.02 -31.98
C ILE A 730 15.43 -23.15 -30.50
N LYS A 731 14.49 -22.85 -29.56
CA LYS A 731 14.71 -22.99 -28.09
C LYS A 731 15.08 -24.42 -27.73
N ALA A 732 14.33 -25.40 -28.22
CA ALA A 732 14.52 -26.82 -27.92
C ALA A 732 15.87 -27.34 -28.45
N VAL A 733 16.23 -26.98 -29.69
CA VAL A 733 17.54 -27.35 -30.27
C VAL A 733 18.67 -26.69 -29.50
N ARG A 734 18.57 -25.41 -29.14
CA ARG A 734 19.59 -24.71 -28.29
C ARG A 734 19.73 -25.35 -26.93
N ALA A 735 18.64 -25.70 -26.26
CA ALA A 735 18.65 -26.37 -24.97
C ALA A 735 19.38 -27.73 -25.07
N ARG A 736 19.04 -28.53 -26.07
CA ARG A 736 19.68 -29.83 -26.27
C ARG A 736 21.17 -29.71 -26.57
N ARG A 737 21.57 -28.74 -27.41
CA ARG A 737 22.99 -28.45 -27.69
C ARG A 737 23.76 -28.01 -26.44
N ALA A 738 23.12 -27.20 -25.58
CA ALA A 738 23.70 -26.74 -24.31
C ALA A 738 23.93 -27.93 -23.33
N GLU A 739 22.95 -28.83 -23.20
CA GLU A 739 23.05 -30.06 -22.41
C GLU A 739 24.24 -30.93 -22.86
N MET A 740 24.47 -30.95 -24.17
CA MET A 740 25.58 -31.71 -24.78
C MET A 740 26.91 -30.92 -24.82
N ASN A 741 26.96 -29.72 -24.26
CA ASN A 741 28.13 -28.82 -24.30
C ASN A 741 28.63 -28.49 -25.74
N VAL A 742 27.74 -28.46 -26.73
CA VAL A 742 28.08 -28.14 -28.10
C VAL A 742 28.26 -26.63 -28.29
N PRO A 743 29.46 -26.14 -28.69
CA PRO A 743 29.67 -24.71 -28.84
C PRO A 743 28.90 -24.17 -30.05
N PRO A 744 28.46 -22.86 -30.00
CA PRO A 744 27.77 -22.23 -31.11
C PRO A 744 28.47 -22.23 -32.44
N SER A 745 29.80 -22.24 -32.47
CA SER A 745 30.62 -22.28 -33.67
C SER A 745 30.53 -23.61 -34.42
N ARG A 746 30.09 -24.70 -33.76
CA ARG A 746 29.94 -26.00 -34.35
C ARG A 746 28.52 -26.16 -34.89
N LYS A 747 28.35 -25.98 -36.19
CA LYS A 747 27.06 -26.10 -36.87
C LYS A 747 26.76 -27.56 -37.25
N SER A 748 25.49 -27.95 -37.29
CA SER A 748 25.02 -29.27 -37.66
C SER A 748 23.86 -29.20 -38.66
N HIS A 749 23.74 -30.19 -39.51
CA HIS A 749 22.51 -30.37 -40.32
C HIS A 749 21.33 -30.65 -39.39
N LEU A 750 20.16 -30.08 -39.71
CA LEU A 750 18.94 -30.25 -38.93
C LEU A 750 17.82 -30.77 -39.84
N ILE A 751 17.31 -31.95 -39.53
CA ILE A 751 16.16 -32.55 -40.16
C ILE A 751 14.93 -32.27 -39.28
N ILE A 752 13.88 -31.65 -39.83
CA ILE A 752 12.65 -31.34 -39.15
C ILE A 752 11.49 -32.16 -39.76
N VAL A 753 10.92 -33.02 -38.96
CA VAL A 753 9.75 -33.84 -39.34
C VAL A 753 8.49 -33.24 -38.75
N THR A 754 7.60 -32.78 -39.59
CA THR A 754 6.39 -32.03 -39.18
C THR A 754 5.30 -32.05 -40.28
N ASP A 755 4.04 -31.90 -39.87
CA ASP A 755 2.90 -31.63 -40.73
C ASP A 755 2.73 -30.12 -41.05
N LYS A 756 3.49 -29.25 -40.39
CA LYS A 756 3.50 -27.80 -40.53
C LYS A 756 4.67 -27.30 -41.39
N ALA A 757 4.99 -28.03 -42.47
CA ALA A 757 6.17 -27.80 -43.29
C ALA A 757 6.38 -26.35 -43.73
N LYS A 758 5.30 -25.64 -44.11
CA LYS A 758 5.37 -24.24 -44.54
C LYS A 758 5.99 -23.32 -43.48
N ALA A 759 5.54 -23.40 -42.21
CA ALA A 759 6.04 -22.58 -41.11
C ALA A 759 7.55 -22.72 -40.91
N PHE A 760 8.05 -23.97 -40.96
CA PHE A 760 9.49 -24.25 -40.76
C PHE A 760 10.33 -23.89 -42.01
N THR A 761 9.77 -24.01 -43.21
CA THR A 761 10.44 -23.57 -44.43
C THR A 761 10.54 -22.05 -44.49
N ASP A 762 9.47 -21.33 -44.14
CA ASP A 762 9.50 -19.86 -44.05
C ASP A 762 10.45 -19.36 -42.95
N GLY A 763 10.62 -20.16 -41.86
CA GLY A 763 11.50 -19.90 -40.73
C GLY A 763 12.95 -20.39 -40.91
N GLU A 764 13.31 -21.07 -42.01
CA GLU A 764 14.63 -21.71 -42.23
C GLU A 764 15.80 -20.77 -41.93
N LYS A 765 15.77 -19.54 -42.42
CA LYS A 765 16.82 -18.55 -42.21
C LYS A 765 17.12 -18.28 -40.74
N PHE A 766 16.08 -18.29 -39.88
CA PHE A 766 16.20 -18.07 -38.45
C PHE A 766 16.68 -19.31 -37.70
N ILE A 767 16.19 -20.49 -38.08
CA ILE A 767 16.64 -21.76 -37.54
C ILE A 767 18.13 -21.96 -37.83
N CYS A 768 18.58 -21.74 -39.08
CA CYS A 768 19.98 -21.81 -39.46
C CYS A 768 20.87 -20.90 -38.59
N LYS A 769 20.43 -19.68 -38.37
CA LYS A 769 21.20 -18.69 -37.63
C LYS A 769 21.13 -18.92 -36.11
N LEU A 770 19.93 -19.10 -35.55
CA LEU A 770 19.73 -19.08 -34.12
C LEU A 770 19.82 -20.47 -33.44
N ALA A 771 19.55 -21.56 -34.16
CA ALA A 771 19.78 -22.92 -33.69
C ALA A 771 21.16 -23.48 -34.11
N TYR A 772 21.98 -22.65 -34.78
CA TYR A 772 23.31 -23.02 -35.28
C TYR A 772 23.28 -24.21 -36.25
N ALA A 773 22.28 -24.26 -37.11
CA ALA A 773 22.19 -25.26 -38.14
C ALA A 773 23.06 -24.85 -39.38
N SER A 774 23.70 -25.86 -40.02
CA SER A 774 24.42 -25.66 -41.26
C SER A 774 23.46 -25.63 -42.47
N ALA A 775 22.40 -26.46 -42.39
CA ALA A 775 21.28 -26.52 -43.29
C ALA A 775 20.06 -27.08 -42.58
N VAL A 776 18.86 -26.79 -43.09
CA VAL A 776 17.58 -27.30 -42.55
C VAL A 776 16.88 -28.09 -43.64
N GLU A 777 16.44 -29.30 -43.33
CA GLU A 777 15.64 -30.13 -44.20
C GLU A 777 14.28 -30.39 -43.55
N VAL A 778 13.20 -29.95 -44.16
CA VAL A 778 11.83 -30.14 -43.65
C VAL A 778 11.18 -31.32 -44.38
N ARG A 779 10.68 -32.29 -43.62
CA ARG A 779 10.05 -33.53 -44.15
C ARG A 779 8.71 -33.79 -43.47
N ALA A 780 7.82 -34.53 -44.16
CA ALA A 780 6.59 -35.05 -43.59
C ALA A 780 6.78 -36.41 -42.86
N GLU A 781 7.79 -37.18 -43.26
CA GLU A 781 8.05 -38.54 -42.75
C GLU A 781 9.42 -38.65 -42.12
N LEU A 782 9.56 -39.63 -41.20
CA LEU A 782 10.81 -39.93 -40.51
C LEU A 782 11.90 -40.37 -41.52
N PRO A 783 13.16 -39.99 -41.34
CA PRO A 783 14.28 -40.53 -42.08
C PRO A 783 14.36 -42.04 -41.93
N GLU A 784 14.78 -42.78 -43.00
CA GLU A 784 14.91 -44.22 -42.97
C GLU A 784 15.90 -44.73 -41.90
N ALA A 785 16.90 -43.91 -41.54
CA ALA A 785 17.87 -44.20 -40.48
C ALA A 785 17.95 -43.01 -39.50
N VAL A 786 17.58 -43.22 -38.25
CA VAL A 786 17.73 -42.26 -37.14
C VAL A 786 18.86 -42.69 -36.17
N ASP A 787 19.51 -43.83 -36.44
CA ASP A 787 20.65 -44.29 -35.63
C ASP A 787 21.83 -43.30 -35.77
N GLY A 788 22.43 -42.94 -34.62
CA GLY A 788 23.50 -41.94 -34.58
C GLY A 788 23.01 -40.48 -34.69
N MET A 789 21.72 -40.21 -34.55
CA MET A 789 21.16 -38.85 -34.50
C MET A 789 20.67 -38.47 -33.11
N VAL A 790 20.88 -37.23 -32.75
CA VAL A 790 20.31 -36.63 -31.57
C VAL A 790 18.90 -36.11 -31.89
N SER A 791 17.90 -36.59 -31.15
CA SER A 791 16.51 -36.18 -31.33
C SER A 791 16.12 -35.06 -30.37
N VAL A 792 15.28 -34.17 -30.88
CA VAL A 792 14.62 -33.11 -30.10
C VAL A 792 13.14 -33.10 -30.49
N ILE A 793 12.26 -33.05 -29.52
CA ILE A 793 10.81 -33.14 -29.74
C ILE A 793 10.15 -31.88 -29.18
N THR A 794 9.29 -31.28 -30.00
CA THR A 794 8.34 -30.24 -29.57
C THR A 794 6.92 -30.67 -29.95
N ASP A 795 5.92 -29.91 -29.51
CA ASP A 795 4.51 -30.21 -29.84
C ASP A 795 4.22 -30.27 -31.35
N ASN A 796 4.98 -29.52 -32.16
CA ASN A 796 4.74 -29.34 -33.58
C ASN A 796 5.79 -29.98 -34.50
N ALA A 797 6.90 -30.51 -33.96
CA ALA A 797 7.97 -31.04 -34.78
C ALA A 797 8.85 -32.06 -34.03
N ARG A 798 9.41 -33.02 -34.77
CA ARG A 798 10.53 -33.87 -34.34
C ARG A 798 11.76 -33.48 -35.12
N MET A 799 12.83 -33.14 -34.42
CA MET A 799 14.04 -32.64 -35.03
C MET A 799 15.21 -33.60 -34.77
N PHE A 800 16.06 -33.77 -35.76
CA PHE A 800 17.18 -34.71 -35.73
C PHE A 800 18.48 -34.03 -36.18
N MET A 801 19.55 -34.23 -35.40
CA MET A 801 20.88 -33.69 -35.67
C MET A 801 21.90 -34.85 -35.68
N PRO A 802 22.79 -35.01 -36.70
CA PRO A 802 23.79 -36.03 -36.69
C PRO A 802 24.78 -35.84 -35.53
N MET A 803 24.96 -36.88 -34.71
CA MET A 803 25.83 -36.85 -33.51
C MET A 803 27.29 -36.53 -33.93
N ALA A 804 27.77 -37.09 -35.02
CA ALA A 804 29.11 -36.83 -35.55
C ALA A 804 29.41 -35.37 -35.88
N GLU A 805 28.39 -34.59 -36.22
CA GLU A 805 28.52 -33.14 -36.47
C GLU A 805 28.52 -32.32 -35.19
N LEU A 806 27.90 -32.82 -34.12
CA LEU A 806 27.76 -32.11 -32.83
C LEU A 806 28.98 -32.29 -31.93
N VAL A 807 29.52 -33.52 -31.87
CA VAL A 807 30.63 -33.85 -30.94
C VAL A 807 31.77 -34.50 -31.71
N ASP A 808 32.98 -34.32 -31.26
CA ASP A 808 34.14 -35.09 -31.71
C ASP A 808 34.07 -36.44 -31.00
N LEU A 809 33.57 -37.44 -31.70
CA LEU A 809 33.25 -38.73 -31.12
C LEU A 809 34.46 -39.34 -30.39
N GLU A 810 35.67 -39.17 -30.93
CA GLU A 810 36.90 -39.69 -30.29
C GLU A 810 37.20 -38.93 -28.98
N LYS A 811 37.09 -37.62 -28.98
CA LYS A 811 37.32 -36.79 -27.77
C LYS A 811 36.24 -37.00 -26.74
N GLU A 812 34.98 -37.10 -27.15
CA GLU A 812 33.88 -37.32 -26.25
C GLU A 812 33.92 -38.71 -25.63
N ARG A 813 34.26 -39.73 -26.40
CA ARG A 813 34.53 -41.06 -25.92
C ARG A 813 35.67 -41.08 -24.87
N ALA A 814 36.77 -40.43 -25.18
CA ALA A 814 37.89 -40.30 -24.24
C ALA A 814 37.51 -39.52 -22.97
N ARG A 815 36.66 -38.51 -23.08
CA ARG A 815 36.09 -37.75 -21.92
C ARG A 815 35.23 -38.64 -21.05
N MET A 816 34.26 -39.33 -21.64
CA MET A 816 33.38 -40.27 -20.94
C MET A 816 34.11 -41.43 -20.31
N GLU A 817 35.10 -41.99 -20.99
CA GLU A 817 35.96 -43.06 -20.45
C GLU A 817 36.75 -42.57 -19.21
N LYS A 818 37.26 -41.36 -19.27
CA LYS A 818 37.93 -40.71 -18.15
C LYS A 818 36.98 -40.41 -16.99
N GLU A 819 35.78 -39.95 -17.28
CA GLU A 819 34.73 -39.67 -16.29
C GLU A 819 34.24 -40.97 -15.64
N LEU A 820 34.02 -42.01 -16.42
CA LEU A 820 33.69 -43.38 -15.97
C LEU A 820 34.79 -43.95 -15.05
N ALA A 821 36.05 -43.81 -15.45
CA ALA A 821 37.17 -44.25 -14.63
C ALA A 821 37.24 -43.50 -13.28
N ASN A 822 36.97 -42.19 -13.29
CA ASN A 822 36.90 -41.39 -12.08
C ASN A 822 35.69 -41.75 -11.19
N ALA A 823 34.51 -41.94 -11.78
CA ALA A 823 33.31 -42.38 -11.06
C ALA A 823 33.48 -43.76 -10.40
N ARG A 824 34.07 -44.71 -11.13
CA ARG A 824 34.40 -46.04 -10.60
C ARG A 824 35.38 -45.94 -9.42
N LYS A 825 36.45 -45.14 -9.54
CA LYS A 825 37.40 -44.90 -8.45
C LYS A 825 36.74 -44.25 -7.21
N GLN A 826 35.79 -43.34 -7.43
CA GLN A 826 35.03 -42.75 -6.33
C GLN A 826 34.07 -43.77 -5.69
N LEU A 827 33.43 -44.61 -6.51
CA LEU A 827 32.56 -45.71 -6.04
C LEU A 827 33.32 -46.72 -5.19
N ASP A 828 34.53 -47.09 -5.62
CA ASP A 828 35.40 -47.98 -4.86
C ASP A 828 35.76 -47.36 -3.50
N GLY A 829 36.11 -46.09 -3.46
CA GLY A 829 36.37 -45.36 -2.23
C GLY A 829 35.14 -45.29 -1.29
N GLN A 830 33.95 -45.02 -1.84
CA GLN A 830 32.71 -45.03 -1.07
C GLN A 830 32.31 -46.41 -0.57
N THR A 831 32.50 -47.42 -1.39
CA THR A 831 32.24 -48.82 -1.02
C THR A 831 33.18 -49.28 0.10
N ALA A 832 34.47 -48.97 -0.01
CA ALA A 832 35.45 -49.26 1.05
C ALA A 832 35.12 -48.53 2.36
N LYS A 833 34.67 -47.28 2.28
CA LYS A 833 34.24 -46.49 3.45
C LYS A 833 33.01 -47.09 4.13
N LEU A 834 32.04 -47.54 3.37
CA LEU A 834 30.81 -48.17 3.87
C LEU A 834 31.03 -49.63 4.31
N ALA A 835 32.10 -50.29 3.84
CA ALA A 835 32.52 -51.63 4.31
C ALA A 835 33.30 -51.57 5.63
N ASN A 836 33.77 -50.41 6.05
CA ASN A 836 34.50 -50.26 7.31
C ASN A 836 33.51 -50.27 8.49
N GLU A 837 33.47 -51.40 9.19
CA GLU A 837 32.58 -51.59 10.36
C GLU A 837 32.77 -50.52 11.45
N ASN A 838 33.99 -50.05 11.66
CA ASN A 838 34.29 -49.02 12.63
C ASN A 838 33.66 -47.64 12.23
N PHE A 839 33.53 -47.35 10.94
CA PHE A 839 32.85 -46.15 10.45
C PHE A 839 31.33 -46.29 10.60
N VAL A 840 30.77 -47.39 10.12
CA VAL A 840 29.32 -47.61 10.09
C VAL A 840 28.73 -47.73 11.49
N SER A 841 29.45 -48.26 12.46
CA SER A 841 28.98 -48.43 13.83
C SER A 841 29.16 -47.21 14.73
N ARG A 842 30.08 -46.27 14.38
CA ARG A 842 30.40 -45.08 15.21
C ARG A 842 29.92 -43.75 14.63
N ALA A 843 29.68 -43.70 13.34
CA ALA A 843 29.19 -42.43 12.72
C ALA A 843 27.67 -42.26 12.95
N PRO A 844 27.19 -41.03 13.07
CA PRO A 844 25.76 -40.79 13.15
C PRO A 844 25.01 -41.33 11.93
N GLU A 845 23.83 -41.91 12.14
CA GLU A 845 23.02 -42.59 11.11
C GLU A 845 22.78 -41.66 9.88
N LYS A 846 22.57 -40.36 10.11
CA LYS A 846 22.44 -39.36 9.07
C LYS A 846 23.67 -39.24 8.15
N VAL A 847 24.86 -39.42 8.68
CA VAL A 847 26.13 -39.40 7.92
C VAL A 847 26.29 -40.70 7.11
N VAL A 848 25.97 -41.85 7.70
CA VAL A 848 26.01 -43.16 7.00
C VAL A 848 25.00 -43.16 5.84
N ASN A 849 23.79 -42.65 6.04
CA ASN A 849 22.76 -42.56 5.01
C ASN A 849 23.16 -41.60 3.87
N ALA A 850 23.77 -40.45 4.17
CA ALA A 850 24.31 -39.55 3.17
C ALA A 850 25.42 -40.21 2.30
N GLU A 851 26.28 -41.06 2.89
CA GLU A 851 27.29 -41.80 2.14
C GLU A 851 26.69 -42.94 1.29
N ARG A 852 25.61 -43.59 1.74
CA ARG A 852 24.83 -44.55 0.93
C ARG A 852 24.15 -43.87 -0.27
N GLU A 853 23.56 -42.67 -0.08
CA GLU A 853 22.99 -41.92 -1.17
C GLU A 853 24.04 -41.50 -2.21
N LYS A 854 25.23 -41.09 -1.77
CA LYS A 854 26.35 -40.79 -2.68
C LYS A 854 26.76 -42.02 -3.48
N LYS A 855 26.82 -43.21 -2.83
CA LYS A 855 27.11 -44.46 -3.51
C LYS A 855 26.07 -44.76 -4.58
N ALA A 856 24.78 -44.68 -4.27
CA ALA A 856 23.69 -44.92 -5.22
C ALA A 856 23.75 -43.96 -6.42
N LYS A 857 24.07 -42.68 -6.17
CA LYS A 857 24.23 -41.66 -7.24
C LYS A 857 25.44 -42.02 -8.16
N LEU A 858 26.53 -42.50 -7.62
CA LEU A 858 27.69 -42.90 -8.38
C LEU A 858 27.41 -44.17 -9.22
N GLU A 859 26.68 -45.14 -8.67
CA GLU A 859 26.23 -46.34 -9.39
C GLU A 859 25.33 -45.96 -10.59
N ALA A 860 24.32 -45.08 -10.38
CA ALA A 860 23.48 -44.58 -11.45
C ALA A 860 24.27 -43.77 -12.51
N LEU A 861 25.25 -42.98 -12.09
CA LEU A 861 26.12 -42.23 -13.01
C LEU A 861 26.96 -43.16 -13.87
N ILE A 862 27.52 -44.26 -13.28
CA ILE A 862 28.32 -45.26 -14.00
C ILE A 862 27.46 -45.98 -15.04
N GLU A 863 26.24 -46.43 -14.67
CA GLU A 863 25.29 -47.05 -15.58
C GLU A 863 24.95 -46.13 -16.77
N ASN A 864 24.64 -44.87 -16.50
CA ASN A 864 24.35 -43.86 -17.53
C ASN A 864 25.56 -43.61 -18.47
N LEU A 865 26.79 -43.57 -17.93
CA LEU A 865 28.00 -43.39 -18.72
C LEU A 865 28.33 -44.61 -19.57
N GLU A 866 28.13 -45.86 -19.05
CA GLU A 866 28.30 -47.11 -19.78
C GLU A 866 27.32 -47.25 -20.94
N ASP A 867 26.03 -46.92 -20.71
CA ASP A 867 25.01 -46.92 -21.76
C ASP A 867 25.29 -45.83 -22.81
N SER A 868 25.74 -44.65 -22.37
CA SER A 868 26.14 -43.59 -23.28
C SER A 868 27.33 -43.97 -24.15
N LEU A 869 28.35 -44.65 -23.58
CA LEU A 869 29.49 -45.18 -24.33
C LEU A 869 29.11 -46.28 -25.31
N LYS A 870 28.13 -47.12 -24.99
CA LYS A 870 27.57 -48.11 -25.96
C LYS A 870 26.89 -47.45 -27.13
N ASN A 871 26.16 -46.37 -26.88
CA ASN A 871 25.40 -45.59 -27.89
C ASN A 871 26.31 -44.71 -28.75
N LEU A 872 27.55 -44.46 -28.34
CA LEU A 872 28.56 -43.74 -29.13
C LEU A 872 29.28 -44.63 -30.18
N GLY A 873 28.96 -45.90 -30.26
CA GLY A 873 29.50 -46.84 -31.21
C GLY A 873 30.74 -47.48 -30.70
#